data_78c6f54f5b63c49f568ef8eb1913bc3f
#
_entry.id   78c6f54f5b63c49f568ef8eb1913bc3f
#
_cell.length_a   1.000
_cell.length_b   1.000
_cell.length_c   1.000
_cell.angle_alpha   90.00
_cell.angle_beta   90.00
_cell.angle_gamma   90.00
#
_symmetry.space_group_name_H-M   'P 1'
#
loop_
_entity.id
_entity.type
_entity.pdbx_description
1 polymer ?
#
loop_
_entity_poly.entity_id
_entity_poly.type
_entity_poly.pdbx_seq_one_letter_code
_entity_poly.pdbx_strand_id
1 'polypeptide(L)'
;MRFPLPAARSLSLLSFILPLLLFSLLLYSRDASAQANLPIFDGNENGYGVNGFQNYSWATVNFAATYGGSNCVSVISTTNYQAVYFGHSDFPTAAYRALDFWINGGPSGGQPVQVAGPLNGSPPVEYYLGTLQTNVWQHFTIPLSALGTANATNCSGFWIQVATGTTQTVFYVCGAQLLANPAPATVHLNVNAANVIRTADTRWFGFNTAVWDSDLDTPITSNLLKQCGCTTLRFPGGSLSDLYHWETGKTTNPVTSWATSFPNFIQIATNIGGAQVFITANYGTGTSNEAAAWVASANITNHCNFKYWEIGNEVYGASWEADSNSLPHDPVTYATRAAGYIQLMKAQDPTIKIGAVALPGEDSSNTNYPGEMVTNPVTGVVHYGWTPMMLSTFKKMGIYPDFLIYHDYPEYTSSGFNSSDSDPLLLQVADNYCPSALSDWASAAQSLRMQLTDYLGGPTSSNIELCVTENNSDAGAEGRQMTSIVNGLYLADSLGSLMKTEFNSCIWWDLRNGPSTGGDFDSTLYGWRPFGDEGITWGTTNYPVYYAEKLLQYFVRGGDSVLNPSSDYLLLSDYAVQRTNGALTLLVINKDVTTNFNAQIVLTNYFPAPEATIQSFGIAQDEATRTNAPVALQDIAETNFALATTNFTYSFPAGTLTLFTFAPAAVQLHSSSASPGKFILKYQGQAKVPYVLQESSNLLSWVSVSTNISAGAVSSLTNAVSATQQFWRVIWIP
;
A
#
# COMPACT_ATOMS: atom_id res chain seq x y z
N MET A 1 22.15 17.08 79.71
CA MET A 1 21.18 17.92 78.94
C MET A 1 20.44 17.00 77.97
N ARG A 2 19.16 16.78 78.27
CA ARG A 2 18.29 15.92 77.45
C ARG A 2 17.51 16.82 76.54
N PHE A 3 17.47 16.50 75.19
CA PHE A 3 16.52 17.05 74.25
C PHE A 3 15.44 16.01 73.97
N PRO A 4 14.15 16.41 73.91
CA PRO A 4 13.06 15.50 73.60
C PRO A 4 12.84 15.34 72.13
N LEU A 5 12.47 14.14 71.68
CA LEU A 5 11.99 13.78 70.36
C LEU A 5 10.54 14.29 70.16
N PRO A 6 10.18 14.79 69.02
CA PRO A 6 8.79 15.05 68.71
C PRO A 6 8.07 13.81 68.13
N ALA A 7 6.80 13.71 68.49
CA ALA A 7 5.89 12.64 68.18
C ALA A 7 5.60 12.46 66.70
N ALA A 8 5.52 11.21 66.25
CA ALA A 8 5.04 10.80 64.96
C ALA A 8 3.54 11.13 64.80
N ARG A 9 3.20 11.92 63.76
CA ARG A 9 1.84 12.05 63.25
C ARG A 9 1.68 11.05 62.09
N SER A 10 0.85 10.04 62.32
CA SER A 10 0.31 9.19 61.25
C SER A 10 -0.63 10.01 60.38
N LEU A 11 -0.22 10.35 59.15
CA LEU A 11 -1.11 10.84 58.13
C LEU A 11 -1.54 9.68 57.21
N SER A 12 -2.83 9.51 57.16
CA SER A 12 -3.53 8.47 56.46
C SER A 12 -3.19 8.43 54.95
N LEU A 13 -2.67 7.30 54.50
CA LEU A 13 -2.38 6.94 53.10
C LEU A 13 -3.68 6.66 52.28
N LEU A 14 -4.87 6.93 52.82
CA LEU A 14 -6.14 6.62 52.15
C LEU A 14 -6.72 7.73 51.29
N SER A 15 -6.16 8.94 51.28
CA SER A 15 -6.73 10.09 50.55
C SER A 15 -6.15 10.33 49.18
N PHE A 16 -5.13 9.57 48.75
CA PHE A 16 -4.50 9.73 47.42
C PHE A 16 -4.80 8.59 46.43
N ILE A 17 -5.40 7.49 46.89
CA ILE A 17 -5.72 6.34 46.02
C ILE A 17 -7.09 6.52 45.32
N LEU A 18 -8.02 7.25 45.92
CA LEU A 18 -9.35 7.44 45.35
C LEU A 18 -9.39 8.33 44.08
N PRO A 19 -8.59 9.39 43.90
CA PRO A 19 -8.54 10.13 42.65
C PRO A 19 -7.85 9.39 41.49
N LEU A 20 -6.85 8.51 41.79
CA LEU A 20 -6.18 7.71 40.75
C LEU A 20 -7.06 6.55 40.25
N LEU A 21 -7.88 5.96 41.09
CA LEU A 21 -8.83 4.93 40.70
C LEU A 21 -10.05 5.50 39.95
N LEU A 22 -10.46 6.76 40.24
CA LEU A 22 -11.50 7.43 39.45
C LEU A 22 -10.97 7.94 38.07
N PHE A 23 -9.66 8.23 37.95
CA PHE A 23 -9.09 8.61 36.66
C PHE A 23 -8.81 7.41 35.76
N SER A 24 -8.60 6.22 36.31
CA SER A 24 -8.46 4.97 35.55
C SER A 24 -9.79 4.35 35.12
N LEU A 25 -10.93 4.79 35.69
CA LEU A 25 -12.28 4.35 35.31
C LEU A 25 -12.98 5.31 34.35
N LEU A 26 -12.34 6.40 33.94
CA LEU A 26 -12.78 7.32 32.89
C LEU A 26 -12.02 7.12 31.56
N LEU A 27 -11.28 6.03 31.42
CA LEU A 27 -11.01 5.46 30.10
C LEU A 27 -12.34 4.87 29.61
N TYR A 28 -13.16 5.75 29.06
CA TYR A 28 -14.32 5.39 28.31
C TYR A 28 -13.99 4.21 27.40
N SER A 29 -14.66 3.09 27.60
CA SER A 29 -14.98 2.20 26.50
C SER A 29 -15.77 3.04 25.49
N ARG A 30 -15.07 3.70 24.57
CA ARG A 30 -15.73 4.09 23.31
C ARG A 30 -16.19 2.78 22.70
N ASP A 31 -17.48 2.67 22.49
CA ASP A 31 -18.05 1.57 21.73
C ASP A 31 -17.22 1.39 20.46
N ALA A 32 -16.91 0.14 20.15
CA ALA A 32 -16.17 -0.21 18.95
C ALA A 32 -16.85 0.50 17.77
N SER A 33 -16.22 1.53 17.21
CA SER A 33 -16.71 2.14 16.01
C SER A 33 -16.53 1.10 14.90
N ALA A 34 -17.63 0.68 14.32
CA ALA A 34 -17.62 -0.16 13.13
C ALA A 34 -16.86 0.56 12.01
N GLN A 35 -16.46 -0.18 10.98
CA GLN A 35 -16.03 0.41 9.71
C GLN A 35 -16.91 1.62 9.39
N ALA A 36 -16.33 2.74 8.96
CA ALA A 36 -17.08 3.94 8.66
C ALA A 36 -18.11 3.68 7.55
N ASN A 37 -19.29 4.28 7.68
CA ASN A 37 -20.21 4.35 6.57
C ASN A 37 -19.55 5.09 5.40
N LEU A 38 -19.86 4.68 4.18
CA LEU A 38 -19.37 5.33 2.97
C LEU A 38 -20.41 6.36 2.50
N PRO A 39 -20.18 7.66 2.68
CA PRO A 39 -21.05 8.70 2.12
C PRO A 39 -21.09 8.61 0.59
N ILE A 40 -22.29 8.69 0.02
CA ILE A 40 -22.55 8.77 -1.42
C ILE A 40 -22.90 10.22 -1.79
N PHE A 41 -23.69 10.88 -0.93
CA PHE A 41 -24.07 12.27 -1.06
C PHE A 41 -24.40 12.83 0.35
N ASP A 42 -23.65 13.81 0.80
CA ASP A 42 -23.82 14.44 2.12
C ASP A 42 -24.47 15.84 2.07
N GLY A 43 -24.70 16.36 0.86
CA GLY A 43 -25.35 17.65 0.62
C GLY A 43 -24.41 18.81 0.41
N ASN A 44 -23.10 18.59 0.32
CA ASN A 44 -22.11 19.69 0.20
C ASN A 44 -21.50 19.81 -1.20
N GLU A 45 -21.83 18.95 -2.16
CA GLU A 45 -21.12 18.88 -3.43
C GLU A 45 -21.73 19.76 -4.51
N ASN A 46 -20.84 20.37 -5.31
CA ASN A 46 -21.16 21.20 -6.47
C ASN A 46 -21.62 20.36 -7.69
N GLY A 47 -22.57 19.43 -7.48
CA GLY A 47 -23.16 18.62 -8.55
C GLY A 47 -22.57 17.21 -8.72
N TYR A 48 -21.76 16.79 -7.76
CA TYR A 48 -21.14 15.44 -7.70
C TYR A 48 -21.42 14.81 -6.35
N GLY A 49 -21.36 13.49 -6.24
CA GLY A 49 -21.31 12.79 -4.97
C GLY A 49 -19.88 12.78 -4.40
N VAL A 50 -19.73 12.36 -3.15
CA VAL A 50 -18.43 12.16 -2.50
C VAL A 50 -17.89 10.76 -2.77
N ASN A 51 -16.63 10.51 -2.42
CA ASN A 51 -15.99 9.18 -2.50
C ASN A 51 -16.08 8.52 -3.88
N GLY A 52 -15.84 9.27 -4.95
CA GLY A 52 -15.84 8.77 -6.32
C GLY A 52 -17.22 8.63 -6.96
N PHE A 53 -18.31 8.83 -6.22
CA PHE A 53 -19.65 8.85 -6.81
C PHE A 53 -19.87 10.11 -7.65
N GLN A 54 -20.45 9.94 -8.83
CA GLN A 54 -20.66 11.00 -9.81
C GLN A 54 -22.11 11.04 -10.26
N ASN A 55 -22.51 12.17 -10.82
CA ASN A 55 -23.84 12.35 -11.39
C ASN A 55 -23.98 11.69 -12.77
N TYR A 56 -24.56 10.48 -12.84
CA TYR A 56 -24.92 9.80 -14.06
C TYR A 56 -26.45 9.79 -14.30
N SER A 57 -27.16 10.72 -13.66
CA SER A 57 -28.62 10.82 -13.69
C SER A 57 -29.16 11.03 -15.10
N TRP A 58 -30.34 10.43 -15.38
CA TRP A 58 -31.14 10.68 -16.56
C TRP A 58 -32.48 11.35 -16.25
N ALA A 59 -32.72 11.77 -14.98
CA ALA A 59 -33.72 12.74 -14.59
C ALA A 59 -33.13 14.17 -14.62
N THR A 60 -33.99 15.19 -14.56
CA THR A 60 -33.54 16.54 -14.29
C THR A 60 -33.23 16.67 -12.81
N VAL A 61 -31.96 16.90 -12.46
CA VAL A 61 -31.48 16.95 -11.06
C VAL A 61 -30.81 18.28 -10.74
N ASN A 62 -30.91 18.68 -9.46
CA ASN A 62 -30.11 19.77 -8.91
C ASN A 62 -29.53 19.31 -7.56
N PHE A 63 -28.21 19.14 -7.51
CA PHE A 63 -27.48 18.69 -6.33
C PHE A 63 -27.30 19.78 -5.27
N ALA A 64 -27.46 21.05 -5.63
CA ALA A 64 -27.39 22.19 -4.71
C ALA A 64 -28.78 22.62 -4.19
N ALA A 65 -29.77 21.74 -4.22
CA ALA A 65 -31.10 22.05 -3.73
C ALA A 65 -31.16 22.03 -2.19
N THR A 66 -32.05 22.86 -1.62
CA THR A 66 -32.38 22.79 -0.20
C THR A 66 -33.87 22.57 -0.06
N TYR A 67 -34.29 21.68 0.83
CA TYR A 67 -35.68 21.44 1.14
C TYR A 67 -35.91 21.07 2.60
N GLY A 68 -36.85 21.75 3.25
CA GLY A 68 -37.13 21.50 4.66
C GLY A 68 -35.94 21.75 5.59
N GLY A 69 -35.00 22.64 5.21
CA GLY A 69 -33.80 22.95 5.98
C GLY A 69 -32.61 21.99 5.77
N SER A 70 -32.75 20.99 4.87
CA SER A 70 -31.70 20.04 4.53
C SER A 70 -31.13 20.31 3.14
N ASN A 71 -29.82 20.15 2.96
CA ASN A 71 -29.19 20.10 1.65
C ASN A 71 -29.56 18.77 0.99
N CYS A 72 -29.96 18.80 -0.27
CA CYS A 72 -30.49 17.62 -0.96
C CYS A 72 -30.31 17.70 -2.47
N VAL A 73 -30.55 16.59 -3.15
CA VAL A 73 -30.75 16.55 -4.60
C VAL A 73 -32.23 16.69 -4.89
N SER A 74 -32.64 17.69 -5.67
CA SER A 74 -33.99 17.73 -6.23
C SER A 74 -34.03 16.93 -7.52
N VAL A 75 -35.08 16.12 -7.71
CA VAL A 75 -35.25 15.20 -8.85
C VAL A 75 -36.60 15.46 -9.48
N ILE A 76 -36.62 15.72 -10.78
CA ILE A 76 -37.84 15.91 -11.58
C ILE A 76 -37.82 14.90 -12.74
N SER A 77 -38.85 14.10 -12.82
CA SER A 77 -39.05 13.16 -13.93
C SER A 77 -40.02 13.77 -14.95
N THR A 78 -39.51 14.06 -16.15
CA THR A 78 -40.29 14.61 -17.26
C THR A 78 -40.70 13.56 -18.28
N THR A 79 -40.13 12.36 -18.19
CA THR A 79 -40.47 11.19 -19.02
C THR A 79 -40.46 9.91 -18.20
N ASN A 80 -40.54 8.76 -18.88
CA ASN A 80 -40.66 7.43 -18.25
C ASN A 80 -39.36 7.04 -17.51
N TYR A 81 -39.53 6.46 -16.32
CA TYR A 81 -38.46 5.74 -15.58
C TYR A 81 -37.15 6.58 -15.41
N GLN A 82 -37.29 7.86 -15.18
CA GLN A 82 -36.12 8.72 -14.91
C GLN A 82 -35.63 8.59 -13.47
N ALA A 83 -34.31 8.70 -13.29
CA ALA A 83 -33.66 8.50 -12.00
C ALA A 83 -32.58 9.56 -11.72
N VAL A 84 -32.39 9.86 -10.44
CA VAL A 84 -31.09 10.28 -9.95
C VAL A 84 -30.18 9.06 -9.84
N TYR A 85 -28.98 9.12 -10.40
CA TYR A 85 -28.02 8.04 -10.39
C TYR A 85 -26.68 8.54 -9.87
N PHE A 86 -26.32 8.08 -8.68
CA PHE A 86 -25.00 8.18 -8.11
C PHE A 86 -24.14 7.08 -8.72
N GLY A 87 -23.58 7.33 -9.88
CA GLY A 87 -22.75 6.39 -10.63
C GLY A 87 -21.35 6.33 -10.08
N HIS A 88 -20.72 5.19 -10.21
CA HIS A 88 -19.36 4.94 -9.75
C HIS A 88 -18.67 3.97 -10.71
N SER A 89 -17.33 3.98 -10.78
CA SER A 89 -16.59 2.85 -11.33
C SER A 89 -16.89 1.58 -10.53
N ASP A 90 -16.68 0.41 -11.11
CA ASP A 90 -16.96 -0.86 -10.43
C ASP A 90 -16.28 -0.91 -9.06
N PHE A 91 -17.05 -1.24 -8.01
CA PHE A 91 -16.52 -1.33 -6.65
C PHE A 91 -17.11 -2.51 -5.86
N PRO A 92 -16.33 -3.09 -4.91
CA PRO A 92 -16.81 -4.16 -4.06
C PRO A 92 -17.68 -3.62 -2.92
N THR A 93 -18.73 -4.36 -2.62
CA THR A 93 -19.72 -4.02 -1.59
C THR A 93 -19.60 -4.89 -0.34
N ALA A 94 -18.62 -5.80 -0.26
CA ALA A 94 -18.48 -6.75 0.85
C ALA A 94 -18.35 -6.09 2.23
N ALA A 95 -17.82 -4.86 2.27
CA ALA A 95 -17.65 -4.07 3.48
C ALA A 95 -18.97 -3.49 4.02
N TYR A 96 -20.04 -3.49 3.24
CA TYR A 96 -21.28 -2.77 3.52
C TYR A 96 -22.49 -3.72 3.56
N ARG A 97 -23.51 -3.37 4.38
CA ARG A 97 -24.72 -4.15 4.59
C ARG A 97 -25.98 -3.56 3.97
N ALA A 98 -26.04 -2.23 3.81
CA ALA A 98 -27.26 -1.54 3.38
C ALA A 98 -26.97 -0.21 2.70
N LEU A 99 -27.82 0.20 1.76
CA LEU A 99 -27.96 1.56 1.28
C LEU A 99 -28.93 2.32 2.19
N ASP A 100 -28.54 3.50 2.64
CA ASP A 100 -29.26 4.34 3.59
C ASP A 100 -29.43 5.74 3.03
N PHE A 101 -30.65 6.30 3.09
CA PHE A 101 -30.91 7.65 2.60
C PHE A 101 -32.27 8.18 3.09
N TRP A 102 -32.44 9.49 2.99
CA TRP A 102 -33.69 10.17 3.22
C TRP A 102 -34.30 10.65 1.91
N ILE A 103 -35.62 10.54 1.78
CA ILE A 103 -36.39 10.98 0.61
C ILE A 103 -37.66 11.69 1.00
N ASN A 104 -38.06 12.75 0.24
CA ASN A 104 -39.24 13.54 0.49
C ASN A 104 -39.99 13.78 -0.81
N GLY A 105 -41.29 13.51 -0.83
CA GLY A 105 -42.15 13.68 -2.00
C GLY A 105 -42.43 15.13 -2.41
N GLY A 106 -41.83 16.11 -1.68
CA GLY A 106 -42.05 17.52 -1.96
C GLY A 106 -43.46 18.01 -1.72
N PRO A 107 -43.82 19.18 -2.26
CA PRO A 107 -45.16 19.79 -2.00
C PRO A 107 -46.33 18.96 -2.51
N SER A 108 -46.11 18.10 -3.49
CA SER A 108 -47.19 17.30 -4.13
C SER A 108 -47.27 15.89 -3.59
N GLY A 109 -46.16 15.25 -3.32
CA GLY A 109 -46.12 13.81 -3.02
C GLY A 109 -46.63 12.96 -4.20
N GLY A 110 -46.92 11.72 -3.94
CA GLY A 110 -47.56 10.82 -4.91
C GLY A 110 -46.63 10.14 -5.92
N GLN A 111 -45.31 10.39 -5.87
CA GLN A 111 -44.37 9.76 -6.77
C GLN A 111 -44.12 8.29 -6.36
N PRO A 112 -44.42 7.30 -7.21
CA PRO A 112 -44.00 5.92 -6.98
C PRO A 112 -42.53 5.80 -7.32
N VAL A 113 -41.72 5.31 -6.39
CA VAL A 113 -40.25 5.23 -6.55
C VAL A 113 -39.73 3.84 -6.24
N GLN A 114 -38.62 3.52 -6.91
CA GLN A 114 -37.86 2.29 -6.72
C GLN A 114 -36.34 2.61 -6.69
N VAL A 115 -35.58 1.68 -6.15
CA VAL A 115 -34.12 1.80 -6.00
C VAL A 115 -33.45 0.57 -6.60
N ALA A 116 -32.30 0.76 -7.23
CA ALA A 116 -31.46 -0.35 -7.66
C ALA A 116 -29.97 -0.04 -7.46
N GLY A 117 -29.19 -1.10 -7.33
CA GLY A 117 -27.74 -1.07 -7.38
C GLY A 117 -27.27 -1.88 -8.60
N PRO A 118 -26.97 -1.26 -9.73
CA PRO A 118 -26.55 -1.99 -10.91
C PRO A 118 -25.20 -2.66 -10.70
N LEU A 119 -25.06 -3.86 -11.24
CA LEU A 119 -23.80 -4.56 -11.38
C LEU A 119 -23.39 -4.50 -12.83
N ASN A 120 -22.14 -4.19 -13.11
CA ASN A 120 -21.65 -4.16 -14.47
C ASN A 120 -21.80 -5.56 -15.13
N GLY A 121 -22.45 -5.57 -16.32
CA GLY A 121 -22.74 -6.80 -17.06
C GLY A 121 -23.96 -7.62 -16.58
N SER A 122 -24.76 -7.13 -15.62
CA SER A 122 -25.94 -7.81 -15.12
C SER A 122 -27.17 -6.88 -15.05
N PRO A 123 -28.38 -7.37 -15.32
CA PRO A 123 -29.59 -6.58 -15.10
C PRO A 123 -29.72 -6.22 -13.59
N PRO A 124 -30.09 -4.97 -13.27
CA PRO A 124 -30.27 -4.56 -11.88
C PRO A 124 -31.47 -5.24 -11.21
N VAL A 125 -31.39 -5.41 -9.91
CA VAL A 125 -32.55 -5.80 -9.09
C VAL A 125 -33.19 -4.54 -8.54
N GLU A 126 -34.48 -4.31 -8.90
CA GLU A 126 -35.22 -3.13 -8.49
C GLU A 126 -35.98 -3.39 -7.19
N TYR A 127 -35.80 -2.50 -6.23
CA TYR A 127 -36.51 -2.54 -4.93
C TYR A 127 -37.53 -1.40 -4.87
N TYR A 128 -38.82 -1.73 -4.85
CA TYR A 128 -39.91 -0.75 -4.80
C TYR A 128 -40.08 -0.16 -3.41
N LEU A 129 -39.96 1.17 -3.28
CA LEU A 129 -40.12 1.90 -2.02
C LEU A 129 -41.58 2.24 -1.69
N GLY A 130 -42.46 2.24 -2.70
CA GLY A 130 -43.83 2.73 -2.57
C GLY A 130 -44.00 4.13 -3.13
N THR A 131 -45.09 4.77 -2.69
CA THR A 131 -45.46 6.14 -3.11
C THR A 131 -45.03 7.14 -2.05
N LEU A 132 -44.33 8.18 -2.45
CA LEU A 132 -43.84 9.21 -1.56
C LEU A 132 -44.94 10.08 -0.98
N GLN A 133 -44.80 10.44 0.30
CA GLN A 133 -45.74 11.28 1.01
C GLN A 133 -45.43 12.78 0.78
N THR A 134 -46.49 13.58 0.79
CA THR A 134 -46.41 15.04 0.67
C THR A 134 -45.69 15.68 1.85
N ASN A 135 -44.61 16.40 1.61
CA ASN A 135 -43.85 17.15 2.62
C ASN A 135 -43.32 16.32 3.81
N VAL A 136 -43.15 14.99 3.64
CA VAL A 136 -42.68 14.10 4.70
C VAL A 136 -41.31 13.54 4.31
N TRP A 137 -40.32 13.70 5.17
CA TRP A 137 -39.07 12.99 5.06
C TRP A 137 -39.26 11.54 5.50
N GLN A 138 -39.00 10.61 4.59
CA GLN A 138 -39.07 9.16 4.79
C GLN A 138 -37.65 8.62 4.78
N HIS A 139 -37.28 7.86 5.80
CA HIS A 139 -35.95 7.25 5.93
C HIS A 139 -35.99 5.81 5.42
N PHE A 140 -35.05 5.44 4.57
CA PHE A 140 -34.91 4.09 4.04
C PHE A 140 -33.53 3.54 4.31
N THR A 141 -33.51 2.32 4.85
CA THR A 141 -32.30 1.51 4.99
C THR A 141 -32.57 0.20 4.26
N ILE A 142 -32.00 0.04 3.08
CA ILE A 142 -32.26 -1.09 2.19
C ILE A 142 -31.07 -2.04 2.21
N PRO A 143 -31.23 -3.31 2.68
CA PRO A 143 -30.14 -4.28 2.64
C PRO A 143 -29.59 -4.44 1.21
N LEU A 144 -28.27 -4.48 1.06
CA LEU A 144 -27.64 -4.71 -0.26
C LEU A 144 -28.04 -6.06 -0.86
N SER A 145 -28.39 -7.05 -0.03
CA SER A 145 -28.94 -8.33 -0.49
C SER A 145 -30.29 -8.17 -1.20
N ALA A 146 -31.10 -7.19 -0.79
CA ALA A 146 -32.39 -6.90 -1.45
C ALA A 146 -32.21 -6.21 -2.80
N LEU A 147 -31.08 -5.56 -3.02
CA LEU A 147 -30.68 -4.94 -4.30
C LEU A 147 -29.85 -5.90 -5.17
N GLY A 148 -29.57 -7.12 -4.70
CA GLY A 148 -28.72 -8.08 -5.41
C GLY A 148 -27.23 -7.68 -5.46
N THR A 149 -26.82 -6.71 -4.64
CA THR A 149 -25.46 -6.14 -4.68
C THR A 149 -24.60 -6.52 -3.46
N ALA A 150 -25.10 -7.37 -2.55
CA ALA A 150 -24.31 -7.82 -1.40
C ALA A 150 -23.12 -8.68 -1.86
N ASN A 151 -21.92 -8.39 -1.33
CA ASN A 151 -20.68 -9.08 -1.65
C ASN A 151 -20.33 -9.09 -3.17
N ALA A 152 -20.81 -8.10 -3.91
CA ALA A 152 -20.47 -7.93 -5.30
C ALA A 152 -19.10 -7.25 -5.44
N THR A 153 -18.39 -7.50 -6.55
CA THR A 153 -17.10 -6.86 -6.87
C THR A 153 -17.22 -5.82 -7.97
N ASN A 154 -18.39 -5.68 -8.58
CA ASN A 154 -18.64 -4.89 -9.78
C ASN A 154 -19.92 -4.04 -9.66
N CYS A 155 -20.21 -3.53 -8.47
CA CYS A 155 -21.28 -2.56 -8.28
C CYS A 155 -20.88 -1.23 -8.93
N SER A 156 -21.76 -0.66 -9.78
CA SER A 156 -21.45 0.58 -10.50
C SER A 156 -22.23 1.78 -9.98
N GLY A 157 -22.71 1.72 -8.73
CA GLY A 157 -23.42 2.80 -8.06
C GLY A 157 -24.83 2.45 -7.64
N PHE A 158 -25.65 3.48 -7.39
CA PHE A 158 -27.05 3.34 -6.97
C PHE A 158 -27.91 4.40 -7.62
N TRP A 159 -29.10 4.00 -8.07
CA TRP A 159 -30.07 4.97 -8.55
C TRP A 159 -31.39 4.92 -7.75
N ILE A 160 -32.06 6.08 -7.70
CA ILE A 160 -33.44 6.21 -7.21
C ILE A 160 -34.28 6.69 -8.37
N GLN A 161 -35.22 5.87 -8.80
CA GLN A 161 -35.95 5.96 -10.05
C GLN A 161 -37.45 6.09 -9.79
N VAL A 162 -38.10 6.88 -10.64
CA VAL A 162 -39.59 6.86 -10.72
C VAL A 162 -40.05 5.53 -11.33
N ALA A 163 -40.89 4.80 -10.63
CA ALA A 163 -41.41 3.47 -11.02
C ALA A 163 -42.58 3.50 -11.99
N THR A 164 -42.76 4.59 -12.75
CA THR A 164 -43.87 4.72 -13.71
C THR A 164 -43.46 5.37 -15.00
N GLY A 165 -44.23 5.16 -16.06
CA GLY A 165 -44.09 5.76 -17.37
C GLY A 165 -44.68 7.17 -17.53
N THR A 166 -44.93 7.92 -16.44
CA THR A 166 -45.56 9.25 -16.48
C THR A 166 -44.68 10.30 -15.80
N THR A 167 -44.84 11.55 -16.26
CA THR A 167 -44.22 12.72 -15.61
C THR A 167 -44.57 12.78 -14.14
N GLN A 168 -43.57 13.04 -13.29
CA GLN A 168 -43.74 13.16 -11.84
C GLN A 168 -43.28 14.52 -11.36
N THR A 169 -43.94 15.00 -10.31
CA THR A 169 -43.51 16.24 -9.61
C THR A 169 -42.18 16.03 -8.90
N VAL A 170 -41.53 17.14 -8.53
CA VAL A 170 -40.25 17.12 -7.83
C VAL A 170 -40.29 16.32 -6.54
N PHE A 171 -39.29 15.51 -6.30
CA PHE A 171 -38.99 14.91 -5.01
C PHE A 171 -37.50 15.20 -4.65
N TYR A 172 -37.13 14.93 -3.40
CA TYR A 172 -35.84 15.29 -2.85
C TYR A 172 -35.18 14.11 -2.17
N VAL A 173 -33.86 13.94 -2.37
CA VAL A 173 -33.03 12.90 -1.76
C VAL A 173 -31.91 13.56 -0.99
N CYS A 174 -31.62 13.11 0.23
CA CYS A 174 -30.49 13.59 1.01
C CYS A 174 -29.84 12.51 1.87
N GLY A 175 -28.59 12.74 2.29
CA GLY A 175 -27.86 11.88 3.21
C GLY A 175 -27.70 10.45 2.71
N ALA A 176 -27.43 10.26 1.40
CA ALA A 176 -27.23 8.93 0.85
C ALA A 176 -25.86 8.37 1.24
N GLN A 177 -25.83 7.14 1.78
CA GLN A 177 -24.63 6.46 2.23
C GLN A 177 -24.77 4.94 2.18
N LEU A 178 -23.63 4.23 2.16
CA LEU A 178 -23.61 2.80 2.48
C LEU A 178 -23.30 2.62 3.96
N LEU A 179 -24.15 1.86 4.64
CA LEU A 179 -23.92 1.48 6.04
C LEU A 179 -22.94 0.31 6.08
N ALA A 180 -21.86 0.51 6.81
CA ALA A 180 -20.85 -0.51 7.02
C ALA A 180 -21.36 -1.73 7.79
N ASN A 181 -20.69 -2.86 7.61
CA ASN A 181 -20.86 -4.01 8.48
C ASN A 181 -20.37 -3.66 9.90
N PRO A 182 -21.03 -4.12 10.96
CA PRO A 182 -20.50 -3.96 12.30
C PRO A 182 -19.19 -4.75 12.45
N ALA A 183 -18.24 -4.20 13.22
CA ALA A 183 -17.03 -4.93 13.55
C ALA A 183 -17.35 -6.25 14.26
N PRO A 184 -16.70 -7.37 13.90
CA PRO A 184 -16.88 -8.62 14.62
C PRO A 184 -16.32 -8.50 16.05
N ALA A 185 -16.94 -9.19 17.01
CA ALA A 185 -16.46 -9.22 18.40
C ALA A 185 -15.05 -9.84 18.52
N THR A 186 -14.70 -10.74 17.60
CA THR A 186 -13.38 -11.36 17.45
C THR A 186 -13.09 -11.56 15.97
N VAL A 187 -11.97 -11.04 15.49
CA VAL A 187 -11.46 -11.27 14.13
C VAL A 187 -10.69 -12.60 14.10
N HIS A 188 -10.74 -13.32 12.98
CA HIS A 188 -9.99 -14.56 12.81
C HIS A 188 -8.88 -14.37 11.78
N LEU A 189 -7.64 -14.55 12.24
CA LEU A 189 -6.44 -14.50 11.41
C LEU A 189 -5.88 -15.91 11.26
N ASN A 190 -5.70 -16.37 10.01
CA ASN A 190 -5.20 -17.72 9.74
C ASN A 190 -3.92 -17.66 8.91
N VAL A 191 -2.85 -18.23 9.42
CA VAL A 191 -1.55 -18.29 8.77
C VAL A 191 -1.16 -19.75 8.54
N ASN A 192 -0.99 -20.11 7.26
CA ASN A 192 -0.50 -21.43 6.88
C ASN A 192 0.92 -21.34 6.29
N ALA A 193 1.93 -21.76 7.02
CA ALA A 193 3.32 -21.70 6.57
C ALA A 193 3.66 -22.58 5.37
N ALA A 194 2.76 -23.49 4.97
CA ALA A 194 2.91 -24.27 3.74
C ALA A 194 2.39 -23.53 2.49
N ASN A 195 1.58 -22.48 2.67
CA ASN A 195 0.95 -21.74 1.57
C ASN A 195 1.87 -20.61 1.07
N VAL A 196 2.98 -21.00 0.42
CA VAL A 196 3.94 -20.05 -0.19
C VAL A 196 3.43 -19.61 -1.55
N ILE A 197 3.33 -18.33 -1.79
CA ILE A 197 2.87 -17.75 -3.06
C ILE A 197 4.03 -17.29 -3.95
N ARG A 198 5.10 -16.74 -3.36
CA ARG A 198 6.31 -16.34 -4.10
C ARG A 198 7.50 -16.15 -3.18
N THR A 199 8.66 -15.88 -3.77
CA THR A 199 9.84 -15.42 -3.07
C THR A 199 9.87 -13.89 -3.08
N ALA A 200 10.24 -13.30 -1.95
CA ALA A 200 10.36 -11.87 -1.79
C ALA A 200 11.47 -11.29 -2.69
N ASP A 201 11.19 -10.19 -3.37
CA ASP A 201 12.19 -9.46 -4.15
C ASP A 201 13.04 -8.56 -3.25
N THR A 202 14.27 -8.28 -3.66
CA THR A 202 15.20 -7.43 -2.92
C THR A 202 14.89 -5.94 -3.06
N ARG A 203 14.02 -5.54 -4.00
CA ARG A 203 13.73 -4.16 -4.39
C ARG A 203 12.50 -3.55 -3.73
N TRP A 204 11.92 -4.19 -2.72
CA TRP A 204 10.71 -3.71 -2.06
C TRP A 204 10.93 -2.61 -1.01
N PHE A 205 12.18 -2.30 -0.65
CA PHE A 205 12.51 -1.23 0.31
C PHE A 205 13.21 -0.10 -0.44
N GLY A 206 12.41 0.70 -1.17
CA GLY A 206 12.91 1.71 -2.07
C GLY A 206 12.44 3.14 -1.77
N PHE A 207 13.30 4.10 -2.10
CA PHE A 207 12.97 5.52 -2.04
C PHE A 207 13.34 6.24 -3.33
N ASN A 208 12.47 7.14 -3.76
CA ASN A 208 12.83 8.16 -4.72
C ASN A 208 13.73 9.19 -4.05
N THR A 209 14.78 9.61 -4.75
CA THR A 209 15.73 10.62 -4.31
C THR A 209 15.61 11.82 -5.24
N ALA A 210 15.28 12.97 -4.68
CA ALA A 210 15.03 14.15 -5.48
C ALA A 210 16.33 14.89 -5.82
N VAL A 211 16.43 15.38 -7.05
CA VAL A 211 17.60 16.17 -7.50
C VAL A 211 17.77 17.49 -6.75
N TRP A 212 16.70 18.01 -6.14
CA TRP A 212 16.74 19.25 -5.34
C TRP A 212 17.20 19.03 -3.90
N ASP A 213 17.27 17.78 -3.41
CA ASP A 213 17.65 17.48 -2.04
C ASP A 213 19.14 17.77 -1.81
N SER A 214 19.44 18.88 -1.14
CA SER A 214 20.80 19.29 -0.80
C SER A 214 21.41 18.45 0.33
N ASP A 215 20.62 17.70 1.06
CA ASP A 215 21.06 16.86 2.19
C ASP A 215 21.24 15.39 1.82
N LEU A 216 21.04 15.05 0.55
CA LEU A 216 21.04 13.66 0.08
C LEU A 216 22.36 12.96 0.36
N ASP A 217 23.52 13.58 0.13
CA ASP A 217 24.84 12.97 0.30
C ASP A 217 25.44 13.13 1.70
N THR A 218 24.62 13.48 2.69
CA THR A 218 25.06 13.63 4.08
C THR A 218 25.14 12.29 4.83
N PRO A 219 26.04 12.19 5.85
CA PRO A 219 26.08 11.02 6.74
C PRO A 219 24.74 10.77 7.48
N ILE A 220 23.97 11.84 7.75
CA ILE A 220 22.64 11.74 8.39
C ILE A 220 21.69 10.97 7.48
N THR A 221 21.61 11.35 6.20
CA THR A 221 20.77 10.66 5.22
C THR A 221 21.20 9.21 5.01
N SER A 222 22.52 8.96 4.87
CA SER A 222 23.03 7.59 4.76
C SER A 222 22.66 6.72 5.98
N ASN A 223 22.71 7.27 7.20
CA ASN A 223 22.31 6.55 8.40
C ASN A 223 20.80 6.33 8.45
N LEU A 224 19.98 7.31 8.07
CA LEU A 224 18.53 7.20 8.01
C LEU A 224 18.11 6.07 7.06
N LEU A 225 18.65 6.05 5.83
CA LEU A 225 18.38 5.01 4.83
C LEU A 225 18.78 3.61 5.33
N LYS A 226 19.92 3.49 6.03
CA LYS A 226 20.31 2.22 6.66
C LYS A 226 19.38 1.79 7.76
N GLN A 227 18.93 2.72 8.60
CA GLN A 227 18.06 2.42 9.74
C GLN A 227 16.66 1.98 9.30
N CYS A 228 16.13 2.51 8.21
CA CYS A 228 14.86 2.04 7.65
C CYS A 228 15.03 0.83 6.72
N GLY A 229 16.26 0.33 6.56
CA GLY A 229 16.52 -0.90 5.81
C GLY A 229 16.43 -0.75 4.30
N CYS A 230 16.65 0.45 3.78
CA CYS A 230 16.63 0.75 2.35
C CYS A 230 17.54 -0.20 1.55
N THR A 231 16.99 -0.77 0.48
CA THR A 231 17.71 -1.65 -0.46
C THR A 231 17.66 -1.14 -1.88
N THR A 232 16.87 -0.11 -2.15
CA THR A 232 16.62 0.38 -3.51
C THR A 232 16.55 1.90 -3.53
N LEU A 233 17.16 2.51 -4.51
CA LEU A 233 17.06 3.95 -4.76
C LEU A 233 16.67 4.20 -6.21
N ARG A 234 15.84 5.23 -6.44
CA ARG A 234 15.54 5.75 -7.77
C ARG A 234 16.07 7.17 -7.91
N PHE A 235 16.73 7.48 -9.02
CA PHE A 235 17.36 8.75 -9.30
C PHE A 235 17.32 9.08 -10.81
N PRO A 236 17.15 10.34 -11.24
CA PRO A 236 16.84 11.53 -10.44
C PRO A 236 15.43 11.53 -9.85
N GLY A 237 14.50 10.72 -10.37
CA GLY A 237 13.12 10.60 -9.95
C GLY A 237 12.22 11.77 -10.37
N GLY A 238 10.93 11.47 -10.54
CA GLY A 238 9.88 12.43 -10.88
C GLY A 238 10.05 13.13 -12.22
N SER A 239 9.16 14.07 -12.52
CA SER A 239 9.12 14.83 -13.79
C SER A 239 10.41 15.56 -14.12
N LEU A 240 11.16 15.99 -13.11
CA LEU A 240 12.45 16.68 -13.33
C LEU A 240 13.53 15.77 -13.93
N SER A 241 13.37 14.46 -13.90
CA SER A 241 14.27 13.53 -14.59
C SER A 241 14.30 13.76 -16.11
N ASP A 242 13.19 14.22 -16.70
CA ASP A 242 13.08 14.51 -18.12
C ASP A 242 13.68 15.87 -18.54
N LEU A 243 14.22 16.61 -17.55
CA LEU A 243 15.01 17.82 -17.74
C LEU A 243 16.47 17.64 -17.31
N TYR A 244 16.81 16.61 -16.53
CA TYR A 244 18.11 16.44 -15.91
C TYR A 244 19.15 15.89 -16.88
N HIS A 245 20.22 16.67 -17.11
CA HIS A 245 21.38 16.23 -17.88
C HIS A 245 22.50 15.76 -16.92
N TRP A 246 22.71 14.46 -16.86
CA TRP A 246 23.55 13.80 -15.86
C TRP A 246 25.01 14.28 -15.83
N GLU A 247 25.57 14.65 -16.99
CA GLU A 247 26.97 15.09 -17.11
C GLU A 247 27.18 16.47 -16.46
N THR A 248 26.21 17.35 -16.53
CA THR A 248 26.29 18.72 -16.05
C THR A 248 25.51 18.96 -14.76
N GLY A 249 24.56 18.10 -14.39
CA GLY A 249 23.61 18.30 -13.31
C GLY A 249 22.68 19.51 -13.55
N LYS A 250 22.36 19.82 -14.82
CA LYS A 250 21.62 21.02 -15.21
C LYS A 250 20.55 20.70 -16.24
N THR A 251 19.57 21.61 -16.34
CA THR A 251 18.70 21.71 -17.51
C THR A 251 19.30 22.59 -18.59
N THR A 252 18.80 22.54 -19.82
CA THR A 252 19.26 23.40 -20.92
C THR A 252 18.48 24.71 -21.08
N ASN A 253 17.16 24.67 -20.92
CA ASN A 253 16.30 25.87 -21.07
C ASN A 253 14.99 25.70 -20.26
N PRO A 254 14.80 26.45 -19.16
CA PRO A 254 15.78 27.36 -18.54
C PRO A 254 16.98 26.60 -17.95
N VAL A 255 18.11 27.29 -17.80
CA VAL A 255 19.29 26.68 -17.18
C VAL A 255 19.09 26.70 -15.65
N THR A 256 18.91 25.53 -15.08
CA THR A 256 18.80 25.31 -13.62
C THR A 256 19.87 24.33 -13.19
N SER A 257 20.54 24.62 -12.08
CA SER A 257 21.51 23.69 -11.45
C SER A 257 20.82 23.00 -10.28
N TRP A 258 20.98 21.68 -10.19
CA TRP A 258 20.40 20.87 -9.13
C TRP A 258 21.40 20.64 -8.00
N ALA A 259 20.90 20.45 -6.79
CA ALA A 259 21.75 20.20 -5.62
C ALA A 259 22.51 18.87 -5.72
N THR A 260 21.85 17.83 -6.29
CA THR A 260 22.44 16.51 -6.38
C THR A 260 23.01 16.24 -7.76
N SER A 261 24.31 15.98 -7.81
CA SER A 261 25.01 15.52 -9.00
C SER A 261 25.03 13.98 -9.07
N PHE A 262 25.28 13.43 -10.26
CA PHE A 262 25.42 11.99 -10.41
C PHE A 262 26.58 11.40 -9.58
N PRO A 263 27.78 12.04 -9.48
CA PRO A 263 28.82 11.57 -8.56
C PRO A 263 28.40 11.52 -7.10
N ASN A 264 27.63 12.51 -6.62
CA ASN A 264 27.08 12.50 -5.26
C ASN A 264 26.12 11.32 -5.07
N PHE A 265 25.24 11.08 -6.04
CA PHE A 265 24.32 9.94 -5.99
C PHE A 265 25.07 8.59 -5.95
N ILE A 266 26.13 8.40 -6.75
CA ILE A 266 26.97 7.20 -6.68
C ILE A 266 27.51 6.99 -5.26
N GLN A 267 27.93 8.06 -4.60
CA GLN A 267 28.46 7.98 -3.23
C GLN A 267 27.37 7.52 -2.26
N ILE A 268 26.16 8.04 -2.36
CA ILE A 268 25.02 7.62 -1.53
C ILE A 268 24.71 6.14 -1.74
N ALA A 269 24.53 5.71 -2.98
CA ALA A 269 24.23 4.31 -3.32
C ALA A 269 25.30 3.35 -2.77
N THR A 270 26.56 3.78 -2.78
CA THR A 270 27.67 3.02 -2.19
C THR A 270 27.61 3.01 -0.67
N ASN A 271 27.37 4.16 -0.05
CA ASN A 271 27.39 4.34 1.40
C ASN A 271 26.29 3.54 2.12
N ILE A 272 25.14 3.29 1.50
CA ILE A 272 24.06 2.48 2.09
C ILE A 272 24.29 0.97 1.97
N GLY A 273 25.39 0.53 1.35
CA GLY A 273 25.76 -0.89 1.33
C GLY A 273 25.43 -1.63 0.03
N GLY A 274 25.30 -0.92 -1.09
CA GLY A 274 25.08 -1.52 -2.42
C GLY A 274 23.60 -1.70 -2.75
N ALA A 275 22.84 -0.61 -2.69
CA ALA A 275 21.43 -0.60 -3.12
C ALA A 275 21.28 -1.02 -4.59
N GLN A 276 20.18 -1.66 -4.89
CA GLN A 276 19.67 -1.70 -6.27
C GLN A 276 19.32 -0.28 -6.70
N VAL A 277 19.59 0.05 -7.93
CA VAL A 277 19.38 1.43 -8.42
C VAL A 277 18.52 1.40 -9.67
N PHE A 278 17.50 2.27 -9.69
CA PHE A 278 16.74 2.64 -10.86
C PHE A 278 17.20 4.04 -11.30
N ILE A 279 17.68 4.16 -12.53
CA ILE A 279 18.07 5.46 -13.13
C ILE A 279 17.02 5.84 -14.16
N THR A 280 16.40 7.02 -13.98
CA THR A 280 15.46 7.56 -14.97
C THR A 280 16.22 8.41 -15.97
N ALA A 281 16.39 7.89 -17.20
CA ALA A 281 17.07 8.59 -18.28
C ALA A 281 16.16 9.68 -18.85
N ASN A 282 16.75 10.86 -19.09
CA ASN A 282 16.06 12.01 -19.65
C ASN A 282 15.45 11.71 -21.03
N TYR A 283 14.15 11.52 -21.09
CA TYR A 283 13.39 11.34 -22.34
C TYR A 283 12.98 12.69 -22.94
N GLY A 284 12.64 13.66 -22.10
CA GLY A 284 12.09 14.95 -22.50
C GLY A 284 13.06 15.78 -23.31
N THR A 285 14.12 16.29 -22.69
CA THR A 285 15.12 17.17 -23.30
C THR A 285 16.40 16.45 -23.70
N GLY A 286 16.58 15.20 -23.23
CA GLY A 286 17.75 14.39 -23.53
C GLY A 286 17.69 13.61 -24.82
N THR A 287 18.70 12.78 -25.02
CA THR A 287 18.85 11.94 -26.23
C THR A 287 19.24 10.50 -25.87
N SER A 288 18.95 9.57 -26.75
CA SER A 288 19.39 8.17 -26.60
C SER A 288 20.93 8.01 -26.54
N ASN A 289 21.68 8.92 -27.17
CA ASN A 289 23.15 8.96 -27.08
C ASN A 289 23.61 9.42 -25.69
N GLU A 290 22.95 10.42 -25.12
CA GLU A 290 23.22 10.88 -23.74
C GLU A 290 22.93 9.78 -22.72
N ALA A 291 21.80 9.09 -22.85
CA ALA A 291 21.46 7.96 -22.00
C ALA A 291 22.49 6.81 -22.11
N ALA A 292 22.92 6.49 -23.34
CA ALA A 292 23.99 5.50 -23.57
C ALA A 292 25.31 5.93 -22.94
N ALA A 293 25.70 7.21 -23.06
CA ALA A 293 26.89 7.74 -22.41
C ALA A 293 26.79 7.68 -20.89
N TRP A 294 25.57 7.87 -20.32
CA TRP A 294 25.34 7.72 -18.89
C TRP A 294 25.55 6.26 -18.42
N VAL A 295 25.02 5.28 -19.15
CA VAL A 295 25.28 3.86 -18.88
C VAL A 295 26.77 3.55 -18.91
N ALA A 296 27.51 4.03 -19.93
CA ALA A 296 28.96 3.85 -20.04
C ALA A 296 29.71 4.50 -18.86
N SER A 297 29.31 5.72 -18.48
CA SER A 297 29.89 6.41 -17.32
C SER A 297 29.61 5.65 -16.02
N ALA A 298 28.38 5.24 -15.77
CA ALA A 298 28.00 4.52 -14.56
C ALA A 298 28.67 3.15 -14.45
N ASN A 299 28.49 2.30 -15.45
CA ASN A 299 28.81 0.87 -15.32
C ASN A 299 30.19 0.52 -15.82
N ILE A 300 30.70 1.20 -16.86
CA ILE A 300 32.02 0.88 -17.43
C ILE A 300 33.09 1.72 -16.77
N THR A 301 32.89 3.04 -16.62
CA THR A 301 33.91 3.94 -16.06
C THR A 301 33.95 3.88 -14.54
N ASN A 302 32.81 4.01 -13.87
CA ASN A 302 32.70 4.06 -12.42
C ASN A 302 32.42 2.70 -11.77
N HIS A 303 32.18 1.63 -12.54
CA HIS A 303 31.91 0.27 -12.08
C HIS A 303 30.76 0.18 -11.08
N CYS A 304 29.73 1.03 -11.23
CA CYS A 304 28.58 1.09 -10.32
C CYS A 304 27.70 -0.15 -10.39
N ASN A 305 27.68 -0.84 -11.55
CA ASN A 305 26.82 -1.99 -11.82
C ASN A 305 25.30 -1.67 -11.61
N PHE A 306 24.88 -0.44 -11.99
CA PHE A 306 23.48 -0.03 -11.93
C PHE A 306 22.70 -0.76 -13.01
N LYS A 307 21.73 -1.56 -12.58
CA LYS A 307 21.09 -2.54 -13.45
C LYS A 307 19.82 -2.06 -14.09
N TYR A 308 19.01 -1.25 -13.37
CA TYR A 308 17.68 -0.85 -13.82
C TYR A 308 17.70 0.58 -14.34
N TRP A 309 17.20 0.76 -15.57
CA TRP A 309 17.17 2.05 -16.26
C TRP A 309 15.77 2.29 -16.81
N GLU A 310 15.20 3.43 -16.54
CA GLU A 310 13.88 3.85 -17.02
C GLU A 310 14.02 4.84 -18.17
N ILE A 311 13.09 4.84 -19.10
CA ILE A 311 13.07 5.81 -20.20
C ILE A 311 11.95 6.81 -19.91
N GLY A 312 12.34 7.98 -19.36
CA GLY A 312 11.45 9.06 -18.98
C GLY A 312 10.63 8.75 -17.73
N ASN A 313 9.97 9.78 -17.22
CA ASN A 313 9.01 9.74 -16.15
C ASN A 313 7.62 10.04 -16.70
N GLU A 314 6.58 9.32 -16.32
CA GLU A 314 5.16 9.58 -16.61
C GLU A 314 4.86 10.27 -17.97
N VAL A 315 5.60 9.94 -19.01
CA VAL A 315 5.55 10.61 -20.32
C VAL A 315 4.13 10.70 -20.91
N TYR A 316 3.20 9.88 -20.39
CA TYR A 316 1.76 9.99 -20.69
C TYR A 316 1.10 11.26 -20.12
N GLY A 317 1.77 11.96 -19.22
CA GLY A 317 1.24 13.08 -18.44
C GLY A 317 1.43 14.45 -19.06
N ALA A 318 0.93 14.69 -20.27
CA ALA A 318 1.13 15.93 -21.02
C ALA A 318 0.79 17.24 -20.29
N SER A 319 0.02 17.18 -19.21
CA SER A 319 -0.38 18.37 -18.43
C SER A 319 0.49 18.65 -17.21
N TRP A 320 1.26 17.68 -16.72
CA TRP A 320 2.09 17.84 -15.51
C TRP A 320 3.58 17.52 -15.74
N GLU A 321 3.93 16.81 -16.80
CA GLU A 321 5.32 16.56 -17.10
C GLU A 321 6.11 17.85 -17.34
N ALA A 322 7.29 17.92 -16.72
CA ALA A 322 8.13 19.13 -16.72
C ALA A 322 8.87 19.37 -18.03
N ASP A 323 8.80 18.45 -18.96
CA ASP A 323 9.62 18.46 -20.17
C ASP A 323 9.21 19.52 -21.21
N SER A 324 8.39 20.48 -20.87
CA SER A 324 7.99 21.68 -21.63
C SER A 324 8.08 21.54 -23.17
N ASN A 325 7.86 20.37 -23.70
CA ASN A 325 8.38 19.95 -24.98
C ASN A 325 7.42 20.10 -26.12
N SER A 326 8.02 20.39 -27.25
CA SER A 326 7.45 20.22 -28.59
C SER A 326 7.24 18.73 -28.97
N LEU A 327 7.60 17.77 -28.11
CA LEU A 327 7.40 16.35 -28.39
C LEU A 327 5.97 15.95 -28.10
N PRO A 328 5.34 15.18 -29.00
CA PRO A 328 4.03 14.60 -28.71
C PRO A 328 4.13 13.63 -27.52
N HIS A 329 3.26 13.83 -26.53
CA HIS A 329 3.05 12.88 -25.44
C HIS A 329 2.08 11.79 -25.93
N ASP A 330 2.52 11.00 -26.90
CA ASP A 330 1.74 9.90 -27.46
C ASP A 330 2.53 8.57 -27.41
N PRO A 331 1.84 7.44 -27.27
CA PRO A 331 2.48 6.14 -27.04
C PRO A 331 3.27 5.62 -28.24
N VAL A 332 2.94 6.03 -29.46
CA VAL A 332 3.65 5.60 -30.68
C VAL A 332 4.98 6.33 -30.81
N THR A 333 4.98 7.65 -30.61
CA THR A 333 6.20 8.46 -30.55
C THR A 333 7.09 8.00 -29.41
N TYR A 334 6.51 7.78 -28.21
CA TYR A 334 7.24 7.28 -27.06
C TYR A 334 7.95 5.95 -27.36
N ALA A 335 7.20 4.93 -27.80
CA ALA A 335 7.77 3.61 -28.08
C ALA A 335 8.83 3.66 -29.20
N THR A 336 8.62 4.48 -30.23
CA THR A 336 9.57 4.64 -31.34
C THR A 336 10.89 5.23 -30.87
N ARG A 337 10.86 6.27 -30.05
CA ARG A 337 12.07 6.87 -29.47
C ARG A 337 12.72 5.95 -28.43
N ALA A 338 11.92 5.34 -27.54
CA ALA A 338 12.39 4.42 -26.53
C ALA A 338 13.13 3.22 -27.12
N ALA A 339 12.73 2.72 -28.28
CA ALA A 339 13.47 1.68 -28.99
C ALA A 339 14.92 2.08 -29.28
N GLY A 340 15.17 3.34 -29.64
CA GLY A 340 16.52 3.87 -29.82
C GLY A 340 17.32 3.92 -28.52
N TYR A 341 16.69 4.31 -27.41
CA TYR A 341 17.30 4.26 -26.07
C TYR A 341 17.68 2.82 -25.70
N ILE A 342 16.77 1.86 -25.84
CA ILE A 342 17.01 0.44 -25.54
C ILE A 342 18.22 -0.07 -26.32
N GLN A 343 18.29 0.20 -27.62
CA GLN A 343 19.40 -0.28 -28.47
C GLN A 343 20.74 0.32 -28.07
N LEU A 344 20.83 1.64 -27.90
CA LEU A 344 22.08 2.33 -27.64
C LEU A 344 22.60 2.11 -26.23
N MET A 345 21.71 2.08 -25.23
CA MET A 345 22.08 1.83 -23.85
C MET A 345 22.55 0.38 -23.66
N LYS A 346 21.84 -0.61 -24.22
CA LYS A 346 22.27 -2.03 -24.17
C LYS A 346 23.51 -2.31 -25.01
N ALA A 347 23.84 -1.49 -25.98
CA ALA A 347 25.12 -1.56 -26.70
C ALA A 347 26.31 -1.18 -25.80
N GLN A 348 26.11 -0.33 -24.77
CA GLN A 348 27.13 -0.01 -23.78
C GLN A 348 27.28 -1.09 -22.71
N ASP A 349 26.16 -1.58 -22.21
CA ASP A 349 26.12 -2.66 -21.21
C ASP A 349 24.90 -3.57 -21.47
N PRO A 350 25.12 -4.77 -22.05
CA PRO A 350 24.01 -5.68 -22.38
C PRO A 350 23.34 -6.32 -21.15
N THR A 351 23.91 -6.14 -19.96
CA THR A 351 23.38 -6.72 -18.71
C THR A 351 22.31 -5.88 -18.05
N ILE A 352 22.17 -4.60 -18.45
CA ILE A 352 21.16 -3.70 -17.89
C ILE A 352 19.74 -4.12 -18.29
N LYS A 353 18.80 -3.73 -17.46
CA LYS A 353 17.36 -3.86 -17.69
C LYS A 353 16.78 -2.48 -17.97
N ILE A 354 15.95 -2.37 -18.99
CA ILE A 354 15.37 -1.09 -19.39
C ILE A 354 13.85 -1.15 -19.29
N GLY A 355 13.28 -0.16 -18.63
CA GLY A 355 11.85 -0.01 -18.38
C GLY A 355 11.18 1.02 -19.26
N ALA A 356 9.90 0.78 -19.53
CA ALA A 356 9.02 1.70 -20.24
C ALA A 356 7.79 2.02 -19.38
N VAL A 357 7.34 3.30 -19.40
CA VAL A 357 6.19 3.77 -18.61
C VAL A 357 4.89 3.16 -19.12
N ALA A 358 4.02 2.71 -18.21
CA ALA A 358 2.79 1.99 -18.55
C ALA A 358 1.63 2.41 -17.65
N LEU A 359 0.41 2.26 -18.15
CA LEU A 359 -0.84 2.47 -17.43
C LEU A 359 -1.67 1.19 -17.47
N PRO A 360 -2.32 0.81 -16.34
CA PRO A 360 -3.28 -0.27 -16.33
C PRO A 360 -4.55 0.13 -17.09
N GLY A 361 -5.28 -0.85 -17.62
CA GLY A 361 -6.46 -0.59 -18.44
C GLY A 361 -6.14 -0.22 -19.90
N GLU A 362 -6.94 -0.77 -20.81
CA GLU A 362 -6.64 -0.68 -22.24
C GLU A 362 -6.98 0.68 -22.86
N ASP A 363 -7.78 1.49 -22.17
CA ASP A 363 -8.16 2.85 -22.58
C ASP A 363 -7.67 3.91 -21.59
N SER A 364 -6.77 3.53 -20.66
CA SER A 364 -6.18 4.46 -19.70
C SER A 364 -5.21 5.39 -20.39
N SER A 365 -5.60 6.65 -20.50
CA SER A 365 -4.73 7.77 -20.89
C SER A 365 -5.36 9.08 -20.41
N ASN A 366 -4.54 10.08 -20.09
CA ASN A 366 -5.01 11.41 -19.77
C ASN A 366 -5.42 12.24 -21.00
N THR A 367 -5.10 11.75 -22.18
CA THR A 367 -5.46 12.39 -23.44
C THR A 367 -5.86 11.33 -24.45
N ASN A 368 -7.00 11.55 -25.10
CA ASN A 368 -7.30 10.79 -26.31
C ASN A 368 -6.29 11.17 -27.39
N TYR A 369 -5.62 10.19 -27.98
CA TYR A 369 -4.67 10.39 -29.08
C TYR A 369 -5.44 10.42 -30.40
N PRO A 370 -5.72 11.60 -30.99
CA PRO A 370 -6.60 11.69 -32.16
C PRO A 370 -6.04 10.89 -33.33
N GLY A 371 -6.81 9.92 -33.79
CA GLY A 371 -6.45 9.10 -34.96
C GLY A 371 -5.56 7.88 -34.63
N GLU A 372 -5.18 7.67 -33.39
CA GLU A 372 -4.43 6.49 -32.96
C GLU A 372 -5.36 5.50 -32.28
N MET A 373 -5.27 4.25 -32.67
CA MET A 373 -6.02 3.15 -32.12
C MET A 373 -5.31 1.83 -32.41
N VAL A 374 -5.57 0.85 -31.58
CA VAL A 374 -5.06 -0.50 -31.77
C VAL A 374 -6.17 -1.52 -31.50
N THR A 375 -6.22 -2.55 -32.33
CA THR A 375 -7.11 -3.69 -32.07
C THR A 375 -6.39 -4.69 -31.19
N ASN A 376 -7.00 -5.05 -30.05
CA ASN A 376 -6.50 -6.13 -29.20
C ASN A 376 -6.53 -7.43 -30.03
N PRO A 377 -5.38 -8.09 -30.24
CA PRO A 377 -5.28 -9.24 -31.14
C PRO A 377 -5.98 -10.50 -30.61
N VAL A 378 -6.37 -10.53 -29.32
CA VAL A 378 -7.06 -11.65 -28.70
C VAL A 378 -8.57 -11.42 -28.67
N THR A 379 -9.03 -10.25 -28.23
CA THR A 379 -10.45 -9.93 -28.08
C THR A 379 -11.10 -9.38 -29.35
N GLY A 380 -10.31 -8.81 -30.25
CA GLY A 380 -10.81 -8.09 -31.44
C GLY A 380 -11.40 -6.71 -31.16
N VAL A 381 -11.36 -6.25 -29.91
CA VAL A 381 -11.84 -4.93 -29.49
C VAL A 381 -10.81 -3.86 -29.84
N VAL A 382 -11.28 -2.68 -30.23
CA VAL A 382 -10.43 -1.50 -30.50
C VAL A 382 -10.25 -0.70 -29.25
N HIS A 383 -9.00 -0.36 -28.91
CA HIS A 383 -8.62 0.40 -27.73
C HIS A 383 -7.77 1.62 -28.09
N TYR A 384 -7.79 2.62 -27.20
CA TYR A 384 -7.15 3.93 -27.38
C TYR A 384 -6.09 4.24 -26.33
N GLY A 385 -5.82 3.30 -25.40
CA GLY A 385 -4.98 3.53 -24.24
C GLY A 385 -3.48 3.56 -24.55
N TRP A 386 -2.73 4.13 -23.63
CA TRP A 386 -1.27 4.28 -23.70
C TRP A 386 -0.56 2.94 -23.92
N THR A 387 -0.75 2.02 -23.00
CA THR A 387 0.01 0.76 -22.97
C THR A 387 -0.28 -0.15 -24.17
N PRO A 388 -1.54 -0.36 -24.62
CA PRO A 388 -1.84 -1.10 -25.82
C PRO A 388 -1.11 -0.60 -27.07
N MET A 389 -1.13 0.70 -27.31
CA MET A 389 -0.49 1.30 -28.49
C MET A 389 1.03 1.25 -28.40
N MET A 390 1.60 1.51 -27.22
CA MET A 390 3.04 1.38 -26.95
C MET A 390 3.52 -0.06 -27.22
N LEU A 391 2.86 -1.06 -26.65
CA LEU A 391 3.23 -2.47 -26.83
C LEU A 391 3.11 -2.93 -28.27
N SER A 392 2.05 -2.53 -28.97
CA SER A 392 1.89 -2.82 -30.39
C SER A 392 3.01 -2.21 -31.25
N THR A 393 3.47 -1.02 -30.89
CA THR A 393 4.56 -0.33 -31.57
C THR A 393 5.89 -1.04 -31.33
N PHE A 394 6.22 -1.41 -30.10
CA PHE A 394 7.38 -2.23 -29.79
C PHE A 394 7.36 -3.58 -30.54
N LYS A 395 6.19 -4.23 -30.62
CA LYS A 395 6.04 -5.49 -31.37
C LYS A 395 6.36 -5.32 -32.86
N LYS A 396 5.87 -4.24 -33.49
CA LYS A 396 6.14 -3.94 -34.92
C LYS A 396 7.64 -3.74 -35.16
N MET A 397 8.37 -3.19 -34.21
CA MET A 397 9.82 -2.96 -34.30
C MET A 397 10.66 -4.18 -33.88
N GLY A 398 10.10 -5.16 -33.19
CA GLY A 398 10.82 -6.29 -32.64
C GLY A 398 11.79 -5.92 -31.50
N ILE A 399 11.56 -4.81 -30.81
CA ILE A 399 12.35 -4.30 -29.70
C ILE A 399 11.44 -4.16 -28.50
N TYR A 400 11.86 -4.64 -27.34
CA TYR A 400 11.03 -4.73 -26.15
C TYR A 400 11.76 -4.18 -24.91
N PRO A 401 11.04 -3.52 -23.99
CA PRO A 401 11.58 -3.22 -22.67
C PRO A 401 11.75 -4.51 -21.85
N ASP A 402 12.57 -4.47 -20.80
CA ASP A 402 12.74 -5.58 -19.87
C ASP A 402 11.72 -5.53 -18.72
N PHE A 403 11.15 -4.34 -18.43
CA PHE A 403 10.10 -4.17 -17.44
C PHE A 403 9.15 -3.03 -17.81
N LEU A 404 7.93 -3.07 -17.23
CA LEU A 404 7.00 -1.96 -17.25
C LEU A 404 7.06 -1.21 -15.92
N ILE A 405 6.95 0.11 -16.01
CA ILE A 405 6.97 1.05 -14.90
C ILE A 405 5.53 1.44 -14.59
N TYR A 406 5.13 1.30 -13.31
CA TYR A 406 3.84 1.72 -12.84
C TYR A 406 3.98 2.62 -11.60
N HIS A 407 3.21 3.70 -11.57
CA HIS A 407 3.08 4.62 -10.44
C HIS A 407 1.64 4.60 -9.96
N ASP A 408 1.43 4.72 -8.65
CA ASP A 408 0.09 4.77 -8.06
C ASP A 408 0.01 5.75 -6.89
N TYR A 409 -0.98 6.63 -7.00
CA TYR A 409 -1.37 7.63 -6.02
C TYR A 409 -2.91 7.58 -5.90
N PRO A 410 -3.46 6.75 -5.01
CA PRO A 410 -4.88 6.41 -5.02
C PRO A 410 -5.82 7.59 -4.76
N GLU A 411 -5.37 8.64 -4.11
CA GLU A 411 -6.18 9.83 -3.84
C GLU A 411 -5.98 10.94 -4.87
N TYR A 412 -5.00 10.79 -5.77
CA TYR A 412 -4.88 11.71 -6.91
C TYR A 412 -6.08 11.58 -7.85
N THR A 413 -6.76 12.70 -8.10
CA THR A 413 -7.86 12.75 -9.08
C THR A 413 -7.49 13.60 -10.28
N SER A 414 -7.94 13.18 -11.48
CA SER A 414 -7.71 13.89 -12.73
C SER A 414 -8.32 15.31 -12.80
N SER A 415 -9.08 15.71 -11.78
CA SER A 415 -9.64 17.06 -11.65
C SER A 415 -8.67 18.07 -11.01
N GLY A 416 -7.44 17.64 -10.69
CA GLY A 416 -6.39 18.49 -10.13
C GLY A 416 -6.41 18.57 -8.61
N PHE A 417 -5.46 19.30 -8.06
CA PHE A 417 -5.01 19.47 -6.68
C PHE A 417 -6.06 19.80 -5.60
N ASN A 418 -7.31 19.40 -5.72
CA ASN A 418 -8.39 19.61 -4.77
C ASN A 418 -9.25 18.37 -4.57
N SER A 419 -8.65 17.19 -4.62
CA SER A 419 -9.35 16.01 -4.13
C SER A 419 -9.47 16.12 -2.61
N SER A 420 -10.65 15.87 -2.08
CA SER A 420 -10.79 15.69 -0.66
C SER A 420 -10.18 14.36 -0.27
N ASP A 421 -9.04 14.38 0.42
CA ASP A 421 -8.44 13.19 1.01
C ASP A 421 -9.44 12.49 1.93
N SER A 422 -9.35 11.17 1.99
CA SER A 422 -10.26 10.36 2.80
C SER A 422 -9.51 9.21 3.48
N ASP A 423 -9.32 9.31 4.80
CA ASP A 423 -8.69 8.22 5.56
C ASP A 423 -9.37 6.86 5.37
N PRO A 424 -10.73 6.75 5.39
CA PRO A 424 -11.37 5.47 5.10
C PRO A 424 -11.12 4.94 3.71
N LEU A 425 -10.96 5.82 2.72
CA LEU A 425 -10.65 5.44 1.36
C LEU A 425 -9.22 4.91 1.26
N LEU A 426 -8.25 5.70 1.71
CA LEU A 426 -6.84 5.33 1.67
C LEU A 426 -6.55 4.02 2.41
N LEU A 427 -7.15 3.82 3.59
CA LEU A 427 -6.95 2.63 4.42
C LEU A 427 -7.61 1.35 3.87
N GLN A 428 -8.39 1.44 2.80
CA GLN A 428 -9.01 0.27 2.17
C GLN A 428 -8.49 -0.02 0.77
N VAL A 429 -7.73 0.92 0.21
CA VAL A 429 -7.36 0.88 -1.21
C VAL A 429 -6.34 -0.20 -1.54
N ALA A 430 -5.36 -0.44 -0.69
CA ALA A 430 -4.22 -1.26 -1.04
C ALA A 430 -4.56 -2.74 -1.24
N ASP A 431 -5.41 -3.31 -0.40
CA ASP A 431 -5.69 -4.74 -0.38
C ASP A 431 -7.11 -5.13 -0.81
N ASN A 432 -8.02 -4.18 -0.89
CA ASN A 432 -9.41 -4.50 -1.13
C ASN A 432 -10.14 -3.64 -2.14
N TYR A 433 -9.85 -2.36 -2.24
CA TYR A 433 -10.69 -1.51 -3.04
C TYR A 433 -10.23 -0.06 -3.15
N CYS A 434 -10.20 0.44 -4.36
CA CYS A 434 -10.24 1.86 -4.65
C CYS A 434 -11.47 2.22 -5.49
N PRO A 435 -12.21 3.28 -5.13
CA PRO A 435 -13.29 3.79 -5.95
C PRO A 435 -12.86 4.34 -7.31
N SER A 436 -11.61 4.74 -7.47
CA SER A 436 -11.06 5.08 -8.79
C SER A 436 -10.77 3.80 -9.56
N ALA A 437 -11.13 3.72 -10.83
CA ALA A 437 -11.07 2.53 -11.69
C ALA A 437 -9.67 1.92 -11.88
N LEU A 438 -8.67 2.29 -11.08
CA LEU A 438 -7.27 2.01 -11.37
C LEU A 438 -6.57 1.13 -10.33
N SER A 439 -7.27 0.59 -9.27
CA SER A 439 -6.39 0.52 -8.17
C SER A 439 -6.71 -0.32 -6.97
N ASP A 440 -6.60 -1.55 -7.07
CA ASP A 440 -5.85 -2.33 -6.12
C ASP A 440 -4.61 -2.86 -6.85
N TRP A 441 -3.55 -3.14 -6.12
CA TRP A 441 -2.30 -3.65 -6.70
C TRP A 441 -2.50 -4.94 -7.51
N ALA A 442 -3.45 -5.78 -7.12
CA ALA A 442 -3.77 -7.03 -7.82
C ALA A 442 -4.42 -6.76 -9.16
N SER A 443 -5.39 -5.85 -9.23
CA SER A 443 -6.07 -5.45 -10.46
C SER A 443 -5.11 -4.76 -11.43
N ALA A 444 -4.25 -3.87 -10.93
CA ALA A 444 -3.23 -3.22 -11.75
C ALA A 444 -2.24 -4.23 -12.35
N ALA A 445 -1.72 -5.15 -11.53
CA ALA A 445 -0.82 -6.20 -12.01
C ALA A 445 -1.49 -7.10 -13.04
N GLN A 446 -2.73 -7.54 -12.77
CA GLN A 446 -3.50 -8.37 -13.69
C GLN A 446 -3.74 -7.67 -15.02
N SER A 447 -4.13 -6.40 -15.00
CA SER A 447 -4.39 -5.61 -16.20
C SER A 447 -3.14 -5.44 -17.05
N LEU A 448 -2.01 -5.04 -16.45
CA LEU A 448 -0.73 -4.90 -17.16
C LEU A 448 -0.25 -6.24 -17.74
N ARG A 449 -0.38 -7.33 -16.98
CA ARG A 449 -0.02 -8.67 -17.47
C ARG A 449 -0.90 -9.15 -18.61
N MET A 450 -2.20 -8.87 -18.55
CA MET A 450 -3.15 -9.15 -19.62
C MET A 450 -2.73 -8.40 -20.89
N GLN A 451 -2.48 -7.08 -20.81
CA GLN A 451 -2.04 -6.28 -21.95
C GLN A 451 -0.73 -6.80 -22.56
N LEU A 452 0.27 -7.11 -21.71
CA LEU A 452 1.52 -7.73 -22.18
C LEU A 452 1.26 -9.03 -22.95
N THR A 453 0.39 -9.89 -22.43
CA THR A 453 0.08 -11.19 -23.03
C THR A 453 -0.67 -11.03 -24.34
N ASP A 454 -1.67 -10.17 -24.38
CA ASP A 454 -2.51 -9.98 -25.56
C ASP A 454 -1.74 -9.33 -26.70
N TYR A 455 -0.99 -8.26 -26.42
CA TYR A 455 -0.31 -7.50 -27.46
C TYR A 455 1.03 -8.09 -27.89
N LEU A 456 1.80 -8.71 -26.99
CA LEU A 456 3.12 -9.25 -27.32
C LEU A 456 3.14 -10.76 -27.53
N GLY A 457 2.24 -11.48 -26.87
CA GLY A 457 2.21 -12.96 -26.86
C GLY A 457 3.02 -13.57 -25.72
N GLY A 458 2.66 -14.80 -25.33
CA GLY A 458 3.14 -15.46 -24.12
C GLY A 458 4.66 -15.49 -23.91
N PRO A 459 5.47 -15.94 -24.89
CA PRO A 459 6.92 -16.05 -24.70
C PRO A 459 7.62 -14.71 -24.46
N THR A 460 7.17 -13.62 -25.10
CA THR A 460 7.75 -12.29 -24.91
C THR A 460 7.26 -11.67 -23.64
N SER A 461 5.95 -11.75 -23.37
CA SER A 461 5.32 -11.14 -22.21
C SER A 461 5.85 -11.66 -20.88
N SER A 462 6.14 -12.99 -20.80
CA SER A 462 6.63 -13.62 -19.56
C SER A 462 8.03 -13.17 -19.13
N ASN A 463 8.81 -12.56 -20.04
CA ASN A 463 10.14 -12.04 -19.75
C ASN A 463 10.14 -10.56 -19.34
N ILE A 464 8.99 -9.88 -19.40
CA ILE A 464 8.85 -8.47 -19.02
C ILE A 464 8.33 -8.40 -17.60
N GLU A 465 9.13 -7.79 -16.72
CA GLU A 465 8.79 -7.59 -15.30
C GLU A 465 7.77 -6.46 -15.13
N LEU A 466 7.06 -6.45 -14.00
CA LEU A 466 6.27 -5.31 -13.55
C LEU A 466 6.97 -4.67 -12.33
N CYS A 467 7.18 -3.37 -12.36
CA CYS A 467 7.85 -2.61 -11.32
C CYS A 467 7.02 -1.40 -10.89
N VAL A 468 6.84 -1.22 -9.57
CA VAL A 468 6.31 0.01 -9.01
C VAL A 468 7.49 0.87 -8.62
N THR A 469 7.63 2.05 -9.24
CA THR A 469 8.76 2.96 -9.01
C THR A 469 8.33 4.29 -8.39
N GLU A 470 7.02 4.51 -8.23
CA GLU A 470 6.45 5.52 -7.32
C GLU A 470 5.18 4.99 -6.66
N ASN A 471 5.00 5.34 -5.39
CA ASN A 471 3.81 5.07 -4.58
C ASN A 471 3.75 6.06 -3.41
N ASN A 472 2.63 6.72 -3.21
CA ASN A 472 2.26 7.50 -2.02
C ASN A 472 0.72 7.65 -2.02
N SER A 473 0.14 8.27 -0.98
CA SER A 473 -1.32 8.48 -0.90
C SER A 473 -1.83 9.41 -1.99
N ASP A 474 -1.21 10.57 -2.16
CA ASP A 474 -1.54 11.56 -3.18
C ASP A 474 -0.25 12.11 -3.83
N ALA A 475 -0.37 12.88 -4.91
CA ALA A 475 0.72 13.51 -5.63
C ALA A 475 0.49 15.01 -5.76
N GLY A 476 1.38 15.81 -5.14
CA GLY A 476 1.40 17.27 -5.31
C GLY A 476 0.33 18.06 -4.55
N ALA A 477 -0.43 17.42 -3.66
CA ALA A 477 -1.39 18.07 -2.77
C ALA A 477 -1.13 17.67 -1.31
N GLU A 478 0.05 18.03 -0.79
CA GLU A 478 0.55 17.59 0.50
C GLU A 478 -0.34 18.02 1.65
N GLY A 479 -1.26 17.16 2.06
CA GLY A 479 -2.23 17.36 3.12
C GLY A 479 -1.81 16.78 4.47
N ARG A 480 -2.70 16.93 5.46
CA ARG A 480 -2.51 16.41 6.83
C ARG A 480 -2.28 14.91 6.85
N GLN A 481 -2.96 14.18 5.98
CA GLN A 481 -2.93 12.73 5.92
C GLN A 481 -1.51 12.20 5.69
N MET A 482 -0.75 12.79 4.76
CA MET A 482 0.59 12.35 4.38
C MET A 482 1.59 12.30 5.53
N THR A 483 1.47 13.21 6.50
CA THR A 483 2.35 13.23 7.69
C THR A 483 1.74 12.54 8.90
N SER A 484 0.60 11.86 8.75
CA SER A 484 -0.10 11.15 9.82
C SER A 484 0.24 9.66 9.87
N ILE A 485 -0.22 9.00 10.94
CA ILE A 485 -0.12 7.53 11.04
C ILE A 485 -0.88 6.82 9.91
N VAL A 486 -1.93 7.44 9.35
CA VAL A 486 -2.74 6.86 8.27
C VAL A 486 -1.87 6.54 7.05
N ASN A 487 -1.00 7.46 6.65
CA ASN A 487 -0.07 7.20 5.54
C ASN A 487 0.97 6.12 5.87
N GLY A 488 1.40 6.01 7.14
CA GLY A 488 2.26 4.91 7.58
C GLY A 488 1.56 3.54 7.53
N LEU A 489 0.26 3.50 7.86
CA LEU A 489 -0.56 2.27 7.73
C LEU A 489 -0.75 1.91 6.25
N TYR A 490 -1.02 2.91 5.40
CA TYR A 490 -1.15 2.74 3.96
C TYR A 490 0.13 2.20 3.31
N LEU A 491 1.30 2.74 3.65
CA LEU A 491 2.58 2.22 3.15
C LEU A 491 2.75 0.73 3.48
N ALA A 492 2.46 0.34 4.73
CA ALA A 492 2.61 -1.03 5.16
C ALA A 492 1.61 -1.98 4.49
N ASP A 493 0.37 -1.53 4.30
CA ASP A 493 -0.69 -2.27 3.62
C ASP A 493 -0.38 -2.41 2.11
N SER A 494 0.13 -1.33 1.48
CA SER A 494 0.62 -1.34 0.10
C SER A 494 1.73 -2.36 -0.11
N LEU A 495 2.77 -2.35 0.73
CA LEU A 495 3.86 -3.33 0.62
C LEU A 495 3.33 -4.75 0.79
N GLY A 496 2.49 -5.00 1.79
CA GLY A 496 1.88 -6.31 2.04
C GLY A 496 1.04 -6.80 0.86
N SER A 497 0.26 -5.92 0.26
CA SER A 497 -0.58 -6.23 -0.90
C SER A 497 0.24 -6.45 -2.18
N LEU A 498 1.23 -5.57 -2.45
CA LEU A 498 2.19 -5.74 -3.55
C LEU A 498 2.88 -7.08 -3.51
N MET A 499 3.28 -7.55 -2.33
CA MET A 499 3.92 -8.86 -2.13
C MET A 499 3.06 -10.03 -2.60
N LYS A 500 1.73 -9.88 -2.62
CA LYS A 500 0.79 -10.91 -3.13
C LYS A 500 0.67 -10.89 -4.65
N THR A 501 1.21 -9.87 -5.33
CA THR A 501 1.17 -9.70 -6.79
C THR A 501 2.49 -10.09 -7.45
N GLU A 502 2.60 -9.89 -8.75
CA GLU A 502 3.84 -10.10 -9.49
C GLU A 502 4.76 -8.87 -9.56
N PHE A 503 4.39 -7.73 -8.98
CA PHE A 503 5.28 -6.57 -8.91
C PHE A 503 6.56 -6.88 -8.12
N ASN A 504 7.70 -6.43 -8.63
CA ASN A 504 9.03 -6.76 -8.10
C ASN A 504 9.73 -5.58 -7.41
N SER A 505 9.12 -4.43 -7.34
CA SER A 505 9.63 -3.27 -6.59
C SER A 505 8.49 -2.52 -5.90
N CYS A 506 8.86 -1.77 -4.86
CA CYS A 506 8.02 -0.77 -4.23
C CYS A 506 8.92 0.39 -3.83
N ILE A 507 8.82 1.50 -4.56
CA ILE A 507 9.68 2.67 -4.34
C ILE A 507 8.79 3.84 -3.93
N TRP A 508 8.97 4.30 -2.70
CA TRP A 508 8.17 5.36 -2.11
C TRP A 508 8.54 6.73 -2.68
N TRP A 509 7.57 7.56 -2.95
CA TRP A 509 7.72 8.96 -3.29
C TRP A 509 7.42 9.82 -2.07
N ASP A 510 8.41 10.49 -1.39
CA ASP A 510 9.82 10.33 -1.69
C ASP A 510 10.64 10.31 -0.39
N LEU A 511 11.95 10.43 -0.47
CA LEU A 511 12.82 10.48 0.70
C LEU A 511 12.66 11.82 1.44
N ARG A 512 12.65 12.96 0.70
CA ARG A 512 12.58 14.30 1.28
C ARG A 512 12.04 15.32 0.25
N ASN A 513 10.85 15.86 0.53
CA ASN A 513 10.22 16.86 -0.34
C ASN A 513 10.17 18.24 0.31
N GLY A 514 9.59 18.34 1.49
CA GLY A 514 9.49 19.57 2.27
C GLY A 514 8.04 19.91 2.68
N PRO A 515 7.88 20.52 3.86
CA PRO A 515 6.56 20.82 4.40
C PRO A 515 5.76 21.78 3.51
N SER A 516 4.51 21.43 3.28
CA SER A 516 3.52 22.23 2.55
C SER A 516 2.27 22.47 3.40
N THR A 517 1.58 23.57 3.15
CA THR A 517 0.27 23.90 3.76
C THR A 517 -0.80 24.08 2.69
N GLY A 518 -0.51 23.66 1.47
CA GLY A 518 -1.38 23.83 0.31
C GLY A 518 -2.43 22.75 0.09
N GLY A 519 -2.26 21.58 0.75
CA GLY A 519 -3.13 20.42 0.57
C GLY A 519 -4.35 20.39 1.48
N ASP A 520 -4.94 19.20 1.64
CA ASP A 520 -6.15 19.02 2.43
C ASP A 520 -5.87 18.93 3.94
N PHE A 521 -6.56 19.77 4.71
CA PHE A 521 -6.50 19.84 6.16
C PHE A 521 -7.88 19.73 6.80
N ASP A 522 -8.82 19.08 6.13
CA ASP A 522 -10.16 18.88 6.67
C ASP A 522 -10.11 18.24 8.06
N SER A 523 -11.05 18.62 8.90
CA SER A 523 -11.13 18.16 10.28
C SER A 523 -11.52 16.68 10.42
N THR A 524 -12.01 16.05 9.37
CA THR A 524 -12.32 14.60 9.31
C THR A 524 -11.08 13.74 9.16
N LEU A 525 -10.00 14.31 8.61
CA LEU A 525 -8.72 13.62 8.44
C LEU A 525 -8.02 13.45 9.79
N TYR A 526 -7.49 12.25 10.01
CA TYR A 526 -6.66 11.95 11.17
C TYR A 526 -5.30 12.63 11.06
N GLY A 527 -4.81 13.12 12.17
CA GLY A 527 -3.50 13.72 12.26
C GLY A 527 -3.51 15.05 13.03
N TRP A 528 -2.32 15.48 13.43
CA TRP A 528 -2.17 16.66 14.27
C TRP A 528 -1.16 17.68 13.72
N ARG A 529 -0.38 17.29 12.71
CA ARG A 529 0.59 18.20 12.08
C ARG A 529 -0.15 19.24 11.23
N PRO A 530 0.25 20.51 11.29
CA PRO A 530 -0.39 21.58 10.51
C PRO A 530 0.20 21.71 9.09
N PHE A 531 0.87 20.70 8.59
CA PHE A 531 1.50 20.64 7.27
C PHE A 531 1.46 19.21 6.73
N GLY A 532 1.47 19.06 5.41
CA GLY A 532 1.73 17.83 4.68
C GLY A 532 3.17 17.78 4.18
N ASP A 533 3.63 16.60 3.76
CA ASP A 533 4.94 16.38 3.16
C ASP A 533 4.94 15.01 2.47
N GLU A 534 5.32 14.95 1.21
CA GLU A 534 5.47 13.67 0.48
C GLU A 534 6.68 12.87 0.99
N GLY A 535 7.67 13.57 1.57
CA GLY A 535 8.85 12.96 2.13
C GLY A 535 8.57 12.11 3.38
N ILE A 536 9.44 11.13 3.63
CA ILE A 536 9.41 10.36 4.89
C ILE A 536 10.04 11.13 6.06
N THR A 537 10.78 12.19 5.75
CA THR A 537 11.53 12.98 6.73
C THR A 537 11.75 14.41 6.25
N TRP A 538 11.84 15.36 7.19
CA TRP A 538 12.29 16.72 6.94
C TRP A 538 13.20 17.24 8.06
N GLY A 539 14.36 17.74 7.69
CA GLY A 539 15.37 18.16 8.66
C GLY A 539 15.82 17.00 9.56
N THR A 540 15.49 17.08 10.85
CA THR A 540 15.74 16.02 11.85
C THR A 540 14.47 15.28 12.28
N THR A 541 13.33 15.57 11.66
CA THR A 541 12.02 15.01 12.02
C THR A 541 11.67 13.90 11.03
N ASN A 542 11.48 12.71 11.54
CA ASN A 542 10.94 11.58 10.78
C ASN A 542 9.41 11.51 10.97
N TYR A 543 8.67 11.16 9.91
CA TYR A 543 7.22 11.00 9.96
C TYR A 543 6.82 9.55 10.21
N PRO A 544 5.55 9.25 10.48
CA PRO A 544 5.08 7.87 10.68
C PRO A 544 5.45 6.91 9.56
N VAL A 545 5.50 7.38 8.32
CA VAL A 545 5.93 6.61 7.14
C VAL A 545 7.35 6.06 7.31
N TYR A 546 8.30 6.87 7.83
CA TYR A 546 9.66 6.40 8.13
C TYR A 546 9.67 5.24 9.14
N TYR A 547 8.86 5.33 10.19
CA TYR A 547 8.83 4.30 11.23
C TYR A 547 8.09 3.04 10.75
N ALA A 548 7.08 3.19 9.88
CA ALA A 548 6.46 2.08 9.21
C ALA A 548 7.48 1.32 8.36
N GLU A 549 8.25 2.01 7.51
CA GLU A 549 9.31 1.41 6.70
C GLU A 549 10.39 0.77 7.59
N LYS A 550 10.80 1.46 8.65
CA LYS A 550 11.73 0.93 9.64
C LYS A 550 11.24 -0.36 10.30
N LEU A 551 9.94 -0.50 10.55
CA LEU A 551 9.35 -1.72 11.10
C LEU A 551 9.32 -2.84 10.06
N LEU A 552 8.97 -2.53 8.82
CA LEU A 552 8.81 -3.51 7.75
C LEU A 552 10.13 -4.23 7.40
N GLN A 553 11.30 -3.64 7.68
CA GLN A 553 12.57 -4.34 7.50
C GLN A 553 12.70 -5.61 8.35
N TYR A 554 12.01 -5.68 9.48
CA TYR A 554 11.97 -6.86 10.34
C TYR A 554 10.92 -7.87 9.87
N PHE A 555 9.97 -7.43 9.07
CA PHE A 555 8.91 -8.26 8.51
C PHE A 555 9.41 -9.13 7.37
N VAL A 556 10.04 -8.54 6.34
CA VAL A 556 10.45 -9.24 5.11
C VAL A 556 11.79 -8.73 4.58
N ARG A 557 12.53 -9.62 3.92
CA ARG A 557 13.73 -9.31 3.14
C ARG A 557 13.77 -10.14 1.85
N GLY A 558 14.55 -9.68 0.89
CA GLY A 558 14.76 -10.41 -0.35
C GLY A 558 15.21 -11.86 -0.11
N GLY A 559 14.56 -12.78 -0.79
CA GLY A 559 14.78 -14.23 -0.65
C GLY A 559 13.86 -14.94 0.34
N ASP A 560 13.12 -14.22 1.17
CA ASP A 560 12.13 -14.77 2.09
C ASP A 560 10.92 -15.36 1.33
N SER A 561 10.20 -16.29 1.93
CA SER A 561 9.00 -16.88 1.34
C SER A 561 7.74 -16.14 1.75
N VAL A 562 7.08 -15.50 0.82
CA VAL A 562 5.79 -14.81 1.04
C VAL A 562 4.69 -15.85 1.17
N LEU A 563 3.88 -15.71 2.22
CA LEU A 563 2.74 -16.58 2.49
C LEU A 563 1.44 -15.87 2.13
N ASN A 564 0.34 -16.63 2.09
CA ASN A 564 -1.00 -16.08 1.89
C ASN A 564 -1.85 -16.31 3.14
N PRO A 565 -1.78 -15.45 4.16
CA PRO A 565 -2.66 -15.49 5.32
C PRO A 565 -4.06 -15.00 4.96
N SER A 566 -4.99 -15.06 5.90
CA SER A 566 -6.34 -14.52 5.72
C SER A 566 -6.88 -13.90 7.00
N SER A 567 -7.45 -12.71 6.85
CA SER A 567 -8.31 -12.04 7.84
C SER A 567 -9.77 -12.12 7.39
N ASP A 568 -10.68 -12.28 8.34
CA ASP A 568 -12.13 -12.19 8.08
C ASP A 568 -12.70 -10.78 8.32
N TYR A 569 -11.83 -9.79 8.55
CA TYR A 569 -12.23 -8.40 8.72
C TYR A 569 -11.29 -7.41 8.02
N LEU A 570 -11.86 -6.60 7.16
CA LEU A 570 -11.18 -5.70 6.24
C LEU A 570 -10.25 -4.68 6.92
N LEU A 571 -10.67 -4.12 8.06
CA LEU A 571 -9.88 -3.13 8.78
C LEU A 571 -8.79 -3.75 9.68
N LEU A 572 -8.61 -5.06 9.64
CA LEU A 572 -7.50 -5.76 10.27
C LEU A 572 -6.79 -6.63 9.23
N SER A 573 -5.94 -6.01 8.42
CA SER A 573 -5.16 -6.72 7.39
C SER A 573 -4.07 -7.56 8.00
N ASP A 574 -3.76 -8.69 7.35
CA ASP A 574 -2.66 -9.57 7.75
C ASP A 574 -1.76 -9.97 6.59
N TYR A 575 -0.46 -10.01 6.86
CA TYR A 575 0.58 -10.42 5.93
C TYR A 575 1.58 -11.31 6.65
N ALA A 576 2.05 -12.37 6.00
CA ALA A 576 2.96 -13.30 6.63
C ALA A 576 4.10 -13.71 5.71
N VAL A 577 5.26 -13.96 6.32
CA VAL A 577 6.48 -14.34 5.62
C VAL A 577 7.23 -15.39 6.41
N GLN A 578 7.70 -16.44 5.74
CA GLN A 578 8.72 -17.31 6.33
C GLN A 578 10.10 -16.82 5.89
N ARG A 579 10.87 -16.36 6.85
CA ARG A 579 12.22 -15.82 6.65
C ARG A 579 13.18 -16.92 6.20
N THR A 580 14.24 -16.54 5.48
CA THR A 580 15.28 -17.49 5.06
C THR A 580 15.98 -18.20 6.22
N ASN A 581 16.03 -17.59 7.41
CA ASN A 581 16.51 -18.22 8.63
C ASN A 581 15.50 -19.20 9.26
N GLY A 582 14.27 -19.27 8.73
CA GLY A 582 13.20 -20.15 9.22
C GLY A 582 12.27 -19.55 10.25
N ALA A 583 12.49 -18.32 10.70
CA ALA A 583 11.49 -17.61 11.50
C ALA A 583 10.22 -17.34 10.69
N LEU A 584 9.08 -17.29 11.35
CA LEU A 584 7.81 -16.85 10.77
C LEU A 584 7.52 -15.43 11.27
N THR A 585 7.24 -14.52 10.37
CA THR A 585 6.80 -13.17 10.69
C THR A 585 5.35 -12.97 10.28
N LEU A 586 4.58 -12.30 11.12
CA LEU A 586 3.17 -11.95 10.88
C LEU A 586 3.00 -10.45 11.17
N LEU A 587 2.79 -9.69 10.12
CA LEU A 587 2.41 -8.28 10.20
C LEU A 587 0.89 -8.19 10.23
N VAL A 588 0.35 -7.49 11.24
CA VAL A 588 -1.07 -7.18 11.35
C VAL A 588 -1.23 -5.67 11.43
N ILE A 589 -2.12 -5.14 10.62
CA ILE A 589 -2.38 -3.71 10.47
C ILE A 589 -3.80 -3.43 10.95
N ASN A 590 -3.95 -2.76 12.08
CA ASN A 590 -5.23 -2.23 12.48
C ASN A 590 -5.44 -0.86 11.81
N LYS A 591 -6.28 -0.84 10.79
CA LYS A 591 -6.58 0.34 9.95
C LYS A 591 -7.62 1.28 10.56
N ASP A 592 -8.29 0.88 11.66
CA ASP A 592 -9.19 1.77 12.39
C ASP A 592 -8.39 2.58 13.41
N VAL A 593 -8.35 3.90 13.25
CA VAL A 593 -7.62 4.83 14.14
C VAL A 593 -8.32 5.09 15.48
N THR A 594 -9.49 4.47 15.71
CA THR A 594 -10.31 4.68 16.91
C THR A 594 -10.57 3.41 17.72
N THR A 595 -10.52 2.23 17.08
CA THR A 595 -11.01 0.97 17.64
C THR A 595 -9.89 -0.06 17.80
N ASN A 596 -9.80 -0.66 18.99
CA ASN A 596 -8.98 -1.85 19.21
C ASN A 596 -9.74 -3.10 18.74
N PHE A 597 -9.08 -3.97 17.98
CA PHE A 597 -9.67 -5.24 17.57
C PHE A 597 -9.04 -6.41 18.32
N ASN A 598 -9.91 -7.28 18.86
CA ASN A 598 -9.47 -8.57 19.38
C ASN A 598 -9.44 -9.58 18.25
N ALA A 599 -8.35 -10.30 18.09
CA ALA A 599 -8.26 -11.35 17.09
C ALA A 599 -7.80 -12.68 17.68
N GLN A 600 -8.35 -13.76 17.11
CA GLN A 600 -7.87 -15.12 17.27
C GLN A 600 -6.90 -15.44 16.13
N ILE A 601 -5.68 -15.79 16.45
CA ILE A 601 -4.62 -16.10 15.48
C ILE A 601 -4.37 -17.60 15.50
N VAL A 602 -4.41 -18.23 14.31
CA VAL A 602 -4.16 -19.66 14.13
C VAL A 602 -2.98 -19.87 13.20
N LEU A 603 -1.91 -20.49 13.71
CA LEU A 603 -0.75 -20.88 12.93
C LEU A 603 -0.87 -22.36 12.56
N THR A 604 -0.77 -22.69 11.28
CA THR A 604 -0.75 -24.06 10.78
C THR A 604 0.54 -24.35 10.02
N ASN A 605 1.01 -25.58 10.08
CA ASN A 605 2.28 -26.02 9.49
C ASN A 605 3.52 -25.26 10.02
N TYR A 606 3.39 -24.62 11.17
CA TYR A 606 4.47 -23.97 11.90
C TYR A 606 4.27 -24.14 13.41
N PHE A 607 5.32 -24.57 14.10
CA PHE A 607 5.34 -24.72 15.56
C PHE A 607 6.31 -23.68 16.12
N PRO A 608 5.80 -22.60 16.73
CA PRO A 608 6.63 -21.55 17.29
C PRO A 608 7.30 -22.01 18.60
N ALA A 609 8.39 -21.33 18.97
CA ALA A 609 8.91 -21.33 20.31
C ALA A 609 7.87 -20.73 21.30
N PRO A 610 7.99 -20.99 22.62
CA PRO A 610 6.99 -20.52 23.61
C PRO A 610 6.87 -19.00 23.76
N GLU A 611 7.73 -18.25 23.11
CA GLU A 611 7.75 -16.79 23.16
C GLU A 611 7.92 -16.23 21.75
N ALA A 612 7.16 -15.18 21.43
CA ALA A 612 7.32 -14.37 20.22
C ALA A 612 7.81 -12.96 20.60
N THR A 613 8.61 -12.36 19.73
CA THR A 613 8.89 -10.93 19.80
C THR A 613 7.79 -10.17 19.06
N ILE A 614 7.30 -9.09 19.67
CA ILE A 614 6.38 -8.15 19.06
C ILE A 614 7.09 -6.82 18.88
N GLN A 615 7.12 -6.32 17.67
CA GLN A 615 7.49 -4.95 17.35
C GLN A 615 6.25 -4.19 16.90
N SER A 616 6.08 -2.94 17.31
CA SER A 616 4.90 -2.15 16.96
C SER A 616 5.20 -0.68 16.79
N PHE A 617 4.44 -0.04 15.90
CA PHE A 617 4.40 1.40 15.72
C PHE A 617 2.97 1.84 15.39
N GLY A 618 2.51 2.93 16.01
CA GLY A 618 1.16 3.42 15.80
C GLY A 618 0.90 4.72 16.54
N ILE A 619 -0.38 5.01 16.80
CA ILE A 619 -0.84 6.23 17.47
C ILE A 619 -0.09 6.46 18.80
N ALA A 620 0.16 5.41 19.57
CA ALA A 620 0.84 5.53 20.86
C ALA A 620 2.25 6.12 20.73
N GLN A 621 2.99 5.78 19.67
CA GLN A 621 4.32 6.31 19.40
C GLN A 621 4.25 7.67 18.67
N ASP A 622 3.36 7.82 17.68
CA ASP A 622 3.22 9.07 16.92
C ASP A 622 2.75 10.24 17.80
N GLU A 623 1.83 9.98 18.72
CA GLU A 623 1.25 11.01 19.57
C GLU A 623 1.87 11.09 20.97
N ALA A 624 2.85 10.28 21.30
CA ALA A 624 3.46 10.23 22.65
C ALA A 624 3.96 11.59 23.14
N THR A 625 4.34 12.47 22.24
CA THR A 625 4.91 13.78 22.52
C THR A 625 3.96 14.94 22.18
N ARG A 626 2.77 14.64 21.68
CA ARG A 626 1.79 15.67 21.25
C ARG A 626 1.43 16.67 22.34
N THR A 627 1.41 16.24 23.60
CA THR A 627 1.06 17.07 24.78
C THR A 627 2.20 17.94 25.27
N ASN A 628 3.44 17.70 24.86
CA ASN A 628 4.65 18.30 25.42
C ASN A 628 5.50 19.10 24.42
N ALA A 629 4.98 19.40 23.22
CA ALA A 629 5.57 20.21 22.14
C ALA A 629 7.07 19.96 21.83
N PRO A 630 7.55 20.33 20.73
CA PRO A 630 7.85 19.76 19.42
C PRO A 630 8.94 18.68 19.49
N VAL A 631 8.68 17.54 20.08
CA VAL A 631 9.72 16.51 20.25
C VAL A 631 9.39 15.27 19.44
N ALA A 632 10.48 14.65 19.00
CA ALA A 632 10.51 13.44 18.21
C ALA A 632 9.47 12.40 18.61
N LEU A 633 8.89 11.77 17.59
CA LEU A 633 8.14 10.52 17.71
C LEU A 633 8.93 9.52 18.55
N GLN A 634 8.24 8.70 19.33
CA GLN A 634 8.89 7.53 19.94
C GLN A 634 9.22 6.52 18.83
N ASP A 635 10.33 5.83 18.98
CA ASP A 635 10.74 4.78 18.06
C ASP A 635 9.82 3.55 18.17
N ILE A 636 10.01 2.56 17.31
CA ILE A 636 9.33 1.27 17.34
C ILE A 636 9.42 0.68 18.74
N ALA A 637 8.28 0.29 19.29
CA ALA A 637 8.22 -0.43 20.56
C ALA A 637 8.52 -1.92 20.34
N GLU A 638 9.24 -2.53 21.28
CA GLU A 638 9.52 -3.96 21.27
C GLU A 638 9.12 -4.59 22.60
N THR A 639 8.42 -5.72 22.55
CA THR A 639 7.97 -6.50 23.70
C THR A 639 8.02 -7.99 23.40
N ASN A 640 7.98 -8.81 24.45
CA ASN A 640 7.84 -10.26 24.32
C ASN A 640 6.41 -10.70 24.64
N PHE A 641 5.95 -11.72 23.93
CA PHE A 641 4.61 -12.29 24.06
C PHE A 641 4.69 -13.80 24.28
N ALA A 642 4.18 -14.27 25.42
CA ALA A 642 4.15 -15.68 25.72
C ALA A 642 3.08 -16.42 24.92
N LEU A 643 3.48 -17.49 24.24
CA LEU A 643 2.62 -18.35 23.42
C LEU A 643 2.29 -19.64 24.16
N ALA A 644 1.00 -19.91 24.38
CA ALA A 644 0.56 -21.18 24.96
C ALA A 644 0.49 -22.30 23.91
N THR A 645 0.08 -21.96 22.68
CA THR A 645 -0.13 -22.92 21.57
C THR A 645 0.00 -22.19 20.22
N THR A 646 -0.25 -22.91 19.12
CA THR A 646 -0.38 -22.32 17.76
C THR A 646 -1.72 -21.59 17.53
N ASN A 647 -2.58 -21.53 18.57
CA ASN A 647 -3.85 -20.84 18.56
C ASN A 647 -3.90 -19.92 19.79
N PHE A 648 -3.92 -18.62 19.59
CA PHE A 648 -3.85 -17.64 20.66
C PHE A 648 -4.65 -16.38 20.28
N THR A 649 -4.93 -15.53 21.27
CA THR A 649 -5.63 -14.26 21.07
C THR A 649 -4.71 -13.09 21.35
N TYR A 650 -4.93 -11.99 20.62
CA TYR A 650 -4.25 -10.72 20.82
C TYR A 650 -5.19 -9.55 20.57
N SER A 651 -4.99 -8.46 21.31
CA SER A 651 -5.76 -7.22 21.12
C SER A 651 -4.87 -6.22 20.36
N PHE A 652 -5.26 -5.88 19.14
CA PHE A 652 -4.56 -4.95 18.27
C PHE A 652 -5.01 -3.53 18.55
N PRO A 653 -4.13 -2.64 19.05
CA PRO A 653 -4.50 -1.25 19.31
C PRO A 653 -4.92 -0.51 18.03
N ALA A 654 -5.77 0.49 18.19
CA ALA A 654 -6.20 1.36 17.09
C ALA A 654 -5.03 2.00 16.36
N GLY A 655 -5.12 2.11 15.04
CA GLY A 655 -4.13 2.77 14.18
C GLY A 655 -2.70 2.27 14.41
N THR A 656 -2.49 0.95 14.38
CA THR A 656 -1.19 0.37 14.76
C THR A 656 -0.74 -0.72 13.80
N LEU A 657 0.54 -0.70 13.47
CA LEU A 657 1.29 -1.80 12.88
C LEU A 657 1.81 -2.69 14.00
N THR A 658 1.50 -3.98 13.96
CA THR A 658 1.97 -4.98 14.93
C THR A 658 2.66 -6.12 14.18
N LEU A 659 3.93 -6.32 14.44
CA LEU A 659 4.74 -7.36 13.83
C LEU A 659 5.12 -8.42 14.87
N PHE A 660 4.63 -9.63 14.66
CA PHE A 660 5.08 -10.80 15.41
C PHE A 660 6.26 -11.47 14.70
N THR A 661 7.29 -11.80 15.45
CA THR A 661 8.37 -12.67 15.00
C THR A 661 8.37 -13.94 15.85
N PHE A 662 8.06 -15.06 15.19
CA PHE A 662 8.03 -16.37 15.79
C PHE A 662 9.31 -17.13 15.48
N ALA A 663 10.12 -17.42 16.48
CA ALA A 663 11.19 -18.39 16.34
C ALA A 663 10.60 -19.81 16.17
N PRO A 664 11.23 -20.70 15.38
CA PRO A 664 10.77 -22.08 15.30
C PRO A 664 11.00 -22.82 16.63
N ALA A 665 10.11 -23.75 16.95
CA ALA A 665 10.28 -24.61 18.11
C ALA A 665 11.62 -25.33 18.08
N ALA A 666 12.16 -25.62 19.24
CA ALA A 666 13.38 -26.41 19.39
C ALA A 666 13.23 -27.78 18.73
N VAL A 667 14.32 -28.31 18.18
CA VAL A 667 14.33 -29.63 17.57
C VAL A 667 13.99 -30.72 18.61
N GLN A 668 13.27 -31.75 18.16
CA GLN A 668 13.05 -32.94 18.95
C GLN A 668 14.17 -33.97 18.65
N LEU A 669 14.91 -34.34 19.69
CA LEU A 669 15.91 -35.41 19.57
C LEU A 669 15.23 -36.77 19.66
N HIS A 670 15.41 -37.61 18.66
CA HIS A 670 14.82 -38.95 18.62
C HIS A 670 15.77 -40.03 19.15
N SER A 671 17.02 -40.00 18.75
CA SER A 671 18.03 -40.93 19.21
C SER A 671 19.44 -40.44 18.88
N SER A 672 20.41 -40.94 19.62
CA SER A 672 21.82 -40.84 19.28
C SER A 672 22.47 -42.21 19.36
N SER A 673 23.47 -42.46 18.56
CA SER A 673 24.28 -43.67 18.64
C SER A 673 25.73 -43.34 18.35
N ALA A 674 26.63 -44.04 19.02
CA ALA A 674 28.06 -43.95 18.78
C ALA A 674 28.59 -45.32 18.34
N SER A 675 29.48 -45.31 17.35
CA SER A 675 30.27 -46.45 16.93
C SER A 675 31.74 -46.02 16.81
N PRO A 676 32.72 -46.91 16.75
CA PRO A 676 34.11 -46.51 16.65
C PRO A 676 34.32 -45.48 15.52
N GLY A 677 34.76 -44.29 15.92
CA GLY A 677 35.01 -43.17 15.01
C GLY A 677 33.79 -42.42 14.47
N LYS A 678 32.55 -42.77 14.86
CA LYS A 678 31.33 -42.10 14.34
C LYS A 678 30.29 -41.86 15.43
N PHE A 679 29.65 -40.69 15.36
CA PHE A 679 28.47 -40.34 16.14
C PHE A 679 27.30 -40.05 15.20
N ILE A 680 26.14 -40.64 15.45
CA ILE A 680 24.92 -40.46 14.67
C ILE A 680 23.87 -39.81 15.59
N LEU A 681 23.34 -38.66 15.17
CA LEU A 681 22.27 -37.94 15.85
C LEU A 681 21.02 -37.94 14.96
N LYS A 682 19.90 -38.41 15.48
CA LYS A 682 18.60 -38.30 14.81
C LYS A 682 17.76 -37.24 15.49
N TYR A 683 17.23 -36.34 14.72
CA TYR A 683 16.38 -35.25 15.18
C TYR A 683 15.25 -34.98 14.21
N GLN A 684 14.18 -34.32 14.71
CA GLN A 684 13.11 -33.76 13.90
C GLN A 684 13.03 -32.27 14.19
N GLY A 685 13.10 -31.46 13.15
CA GLY A 685 12.94 -30.02 13.19
C GLY A 685 11.74 -29.57 12.37
N GLN A 686 11.40 -28.30 12.46
CA GLN A 686 10.39 -27.65 11.64
C GLN A 686 10.79 -27.69 10.16
N ALA A 687 9.83 -27.98 9.26
CA ALA A 687 10.10 -28.01 7.82
C ALA A 687 10.61 -26.67 7.29
N LYS A 688 11.52 -26.69 6.35
CA LYS A 688 12.16 -25.53 5.70
C LYS A 688 12.99 -24.64 6.64
N VAL A 689 13.21 -25.05 7.90
CA VAL A 689 14.03 -24.31 8.85
C VAL A 689 15.47 -24.80 8.79
N PRO A 690 16.49 -23.92 8.67
CA PRO A 690 17.89 -24.28 8.77
C PRO A 690 18.28 -24.49 10.25
N TYR A 691 18.75 -25.68 10.58
CA TYR A 691 19.30 -25.99 11.91
C TYR A 691 20.80 -26.23 11.79
N VAL A 692 21.53 -25.74 12.79
CA VAL A 692 22.99 -25.86 12.85
C VAL A 692 23.38 -26.94 13.84
N LEU A 693 24.15 -27.91 13.36
CA LEU A 693 24.86 -28.86 14.23
C LEU A 693 26.10 -28.18 14.75
N GLN A 694 26.25 -28.19 16.06
CA GLN A 694 27.45 -27.68 16.74
C GLN A 694 28.10 -28.77 17.58
N GLU A 695 29.43 -28.69 17.70
CA GLU A 695 30.23 -29.55 18.57
C GLU A 695 30.98 -28.77 19.62
N SER A 696 31.30 -29.42 20.75
CA SER A 696 32.07 -28.86 21.84
C SER A 696 32.87 -29.97 22.56
N SER A 697 34.06 -29.63 23.06
CA SER A 697 34.83 -30.52 23.95
C SER A 697 34.63 -30.20 25.44
N ASN A 698 34.02 -29.06 25.78
CA ASN A 698 33.95 -28.53 27.14
C ASN A 698 32.57 -27.98 27.54
N LEU A 699 31.54 -28.06 26.67
CA LEU A 699 30.20 -27.48 26.84
C LEU A 699 30.17 -25.94 26.96
N LEU A 700 31.29 -25.26 26.92
CA LEU A 700 31.37 -23.80 27.01
C LEU A 700 31.57 -23.13 25.66
N SER A 701 32.43 -23.70 24.81
CA SER A 701 32.70 -23.21 23.48
C SER A 701 32.13 -24.18 22.45
N TRP A 702 31.33 -23.65 21.52
CA TRP A 702 30.65 -24.44 20.50
C TRP A 702 31.10 -24.00 19.10
N VAL A 703 31.40 -24.96 18.26
CA VAL A 703 31.82 -24.75 16.86
C VAL A 703 30.76 -25.30 15.92
N SER A 704 30.33 -24.50 14.95
CA SER A 704 29.38 -24.94 13.94
C SER A 704 30.04 -25.93 12.97
N VAL A 705 29.43 -27.08 12.79
CA VAL A 705 29.94 -28.19 11.96
C VAL A 705 29.22 -28.22 10.61
N SER A 706 27.89 -28.11 10.64
CA SER A 706 27.08 -28.12 9.42
C SER A 706 25.72 -27.44 9.64
N THR A 707 25.15 -26.92 8.56
CA THR A 707 23.77 -26.43 8.54
C THR A 707 22.91 -27.35 7.68
N ASN A 708 21.75 -27.74 8.18
CA ASN A 708 20.82 -28.61 7.50
C ASN A 708 19.43 -28.02 7.48
N ILE A 709 18.84 -27.88 6.30
CA ILE A 709 17.43 -27.48 6.15
C ILE A 709 16.57 -28.69 6.44
N SER A 710 15.73 -28.60 7.46
CA SER A 710 14.84 -29.68 7.86
C SER A 710 13.74 -29.91 6.83
N ALA A 711 13.47 -31.19 6.53
CA ALA A 711 12.31 -31.57 5.73
C ALA A 711 11.03 -31.76 6.59
N GLY A 712 11.08 -31.50 7.90
CA GLY A 712 9.98 -31.76 8.83
C GLY A 712 9.87 -33.21 9.28
N ALA A 713 10.61 -34.13 8.64
CA ALA A 713 10.73 -35.51 9.03
C ALA A 713 12.00 -35.76 9.86
N VAL A 714 12.10 -36.96 10.47
CA VAL A 714 13.30 -37.33 11.21
C VAL A 714 14.52 -37.37 10.30
N SER A 715 15.49 -36.53 10.59
CA SER A 715 16.76 -36.41 9.89
C SER A 715 17.89 -37.09 10.67
N SER A 716 18.91 -37.55 9.98
CA SER A 716 20.08 -38.22 10.57
C SER A 716 21.36 -37.47 10.22
N LEU A 717 22.13 -37.05 11.23
CA LEU A 717 23.43 -36.42 11.07
C LEU A 717 24.50 -37.37 11.56
N THR A 718 25.52 -37.58 10.71
CA THR A 718 26.64 -38.50 11.03
C THR A 718 27.94 -37.68 11.05
N ASN A 719 28.65 -37.69 12.16
CA ASN A 719 29.90 -36.96 12.35
C ASN A 719 31.01 -37.88 12.84
N ALA A 720 32.25 -37.52 12.50
CA ALA A 720 33.43 -38.20 13.02
C ALA A 720 33.61 -37.85 14.51
N VAL A 721 34.00 -38.84 15.29
CA VAL A 721 34.43 -38.62 16.69
C VAL A 721 35.95 -38.50 16.67
N SER A 722 36.45 -37.31 16.94
CA SER A 722 37.87 -36.97 16.86
C SER A 722 38.55 -36.81 18.23
N ALA A 723 37.78 -36.75 19.31
CA ALA A 723 38.26 -36.49 20.66
C ALA A 723 37.73 -37.55 21.64
N THR A 724 38.42 -37.72 22.80
CA THR A 724 38.00 -38.62 23.90
C THR A 724 36.73 -38.16 24.58
N GLN A 725 36.41 -36.87 24.51
CA GLN A 725 35.17 -36.26 24.98
C GLN A 725 34.68 -35.24 23.95
N GLN A 726 33.46 -35.44 23.50
CA GLN A 726 32.86 -34.57 22.50
C GLN A 726 31.36 -34.51 22.71
N PHE A 727 30.78 -33.33 22.63
CA PHE A 727 29.37 -33.02 22.82
C PHE A 727 28.81 -32.46 21.52
N TRP A 728 27.54 -32.71 21.22
CA TRP A 728 26.85 -32.20 20.05
C TRP A 728 25.50 -31.60 20.45
N ARG A 729 25.12 -30.53 19.76
CA ARG A 729 23.77 -29.97 19.81
C ARG A 729 23.29 -29.57 18.44
N VAL A 730 21.97 -29.60 18.24
CA VAL A 730 21.32 -29.05 17.06
C VAL A 730 20.48 -27.86 17.51
N ILE A 731 20.73 -26.71 16.97
CA ILE A 731 20.08 -25.46 17.36
C ILE A 731 19.62 -24.70 16.13
N TRP A 732 18.61 -23.88 16.30
CA TRP A 732 18.28 -22.82 15.37
C TRP A 732 19.09 -21.58 15.74
N ILE A 733 19.55 -20.83 14.72
CA ILE A 733 20.27 -19.56 14.87
C ILE A 733 19.46 -18.47 14.18
N PRO A 734 19.09 -17.41 14.87
CA PRO A 734 18.29 -16.29 14.36
C PRO A 734 18.86 -15.58 13.12
#